data_67123d34ce7eac1288f2b61c5c8d7cea
#
_entry.id   67123d34ce7eac1288f2b61c5c8d7cea
#
_cell.length_a   1.000
_cell.length_b   1.000
_cell.length_c   1.000
_cell.angle_alpha   90.00
_cell.angle_beta   90.00
_cell.angle_gamma   90.00
#
_symmetry.space_group_name_H-M   'P 1'
#
loop_
_entity.id
_entity.type
_entity.pdbx_description
1 polymer ?
#
loop_
_entity_poly.entity_id
_entity_poly.type
_entity_poly.pdbx_seq_one_letter_code
_entity_poly.pdbx_strand_id
1 'polypeptide(L)'
;FPLMTDYGTFVINGAERVVVSQLHRSPGVFFGTSTHSNGMQLYSAKIVPFKGSWMEFTTDINNVMYAYIDRKKKLPITTLLRAVGYETDKDILEIFDLAQVKVTKANLKKVVGKKLAARIVRSWIEDFVDEDTGSVISIERTETIIEREVIIEPEHIDLILDSGVKTILLHNDDVTSTDYSIIFNTLQKDTANNAKEAVEYIYRQLRSAEPPDEETARGIIEKLFFSDKRYDLGDVGRYRINTKLNLNVSDDVRVLTKEDIISIIKYLIELINSKTEVDDIDHLSNRRVRTVGEQLSAQFGVGLSRMARTIRERMNVRDNEVFTPTDLINAKTLSSVINSFFGTNQLSQFMDQTNPLSELTHKRRISALGPGGLSRDRAGFEVRDVHYTHYGRLCTIETPEGPNIGLISSLSVFAKINNLGFIETPYYRVENGKVLVEEGAVYLTAEEEEDKIVAQAATDIDKNNKFVGDRIKTRQMADFPIVSPDRVDLMDVASNQIASIAASLIPFLEHNDANRALMGSNMMRQAVPLLNPEIPIVGTGIEPSVACDSRVLLHAEGDGIVEFVDAREIVIRYDRDENERIVSFEDDTKRYKLTKFQRTNQSTSINLRPIVNKGDKVVKGQVLCEGYATKDGVLALGRNLQVAFMPWKGYNYEDAIVISEKVVKEDIFTSVHVEEFITEVRETKRGLEELTRDIPNVSTEATKDLDENGMIRIGAEVKEGDILVGKITPKGESDPTPEEKLLRAI
;
A
#
# COMPACT_ATOMS: atom_id res chain seq x y z
N PHE A 1 16.53 18.67 4.19
CA PHE A 1 15.40 17.80 3.87
C PHE A 1 15.01 17.97 2.40
N PRO A 2 14.95 16.87 1.60
CA PRO A 2 14.55 16.98 0.21
C PRO A 2 13.10 17.46 0.07
N LEU A 3 12.89 18.43 -0.80
CA LEU A 3 11.57 18.94 -1.15
C LEU A 3 11.00 18.18 -2.35
N MET A 4 9.70 17.93 -2.31
CA MET A 4 8.98 17.42 -3.46
C MET A 4 8.86 18.51 -4.53
N THR A 5 9.20 18.18 -5.77
CA THR A 5 9.01 19.08 -6.91
C THR A 5 7.53 19.22 -7.25
N ASP A 6 7.18 20.21 -8.07
CA ASP A 6 5.81 20.41 -8.57
C ASP A 6 5.29 19.21 -9.39
N TYR A 7 6.21 18.35 -9.83
CA TYR A 7 5.91 17.13 -10.59
C TYR A 7 5.69 15.89 -9.71
N GLY A 8 5.79 16.02 -8.38
CA GLY A 8 5.66 14.89 -7.46
C GLY A 8 6.89 14.00 -7.37
N THR A 9 8.05 14.51 -7.74
CA THR A 9 9.33 13.80 -7.70
C THR A 9 10.28 14.40 -6.67
N PHE A 10 11.34 13.64 -6.36
CA PHE A 10 12.44 14.11 -5.51
C PHE A 10 13.75 14.03 -6.29
N VAL A 11 14.59 15.04 -6.16
CA VAL A 11 15.92 15.04 -6.77
C VAL A 11 16.94 14.59 -5.72
N ILE A 12 17.48 13.40 -5.88
CA ILE A 12 18.46 12.80 -4.99
C ILE A 12 19.73 12.51 -5.78
N ASN A 13 20.84 13.10 -5.37
CA ASN A 13 22.13 12.99 -6.05
C ASN A 13 22.07 13.33 -7.58
N GLY A 14 21.24 14.32 -7.91
CA GLY A 14 21.06 14.76 -9.30
C GLY A 14 20.10 13.93 -10.14
N ALA A 15 19.58 12.83 -9.63
CA ALA A 15 18.61 11.97 -10.31
C ALA A 15 17.20 12.19 -9.74
N GLU A 16 16.21 12.28 -10.63
CA GLU A 16 14.81 12.31 -10.21
C GLU A 16 14.34 10.92 -9.77
N ARG A 17 13.72 10.88 -8.60
CA ARG A 17 13.16 9.66 -8.01
C ARG A 17 11.69 9.84 -7.64
N VAL A 18 10.96 8.75 -7.72
CA VAL A 18 9.56 8.66 -7.31
C VAL A 18 9.45 7.68 -6.15
N VAL A 19 8.79 8.10 -5.09
CA VAL A 19 8.44 7.21 -3.98
C VAL A 19 7.07 6.59 -4.30
N VAL A 20 7.09 5.29 -4.58
CA VAL A 20 5.89 4.53 -4.94
C VAL A 20 5.04 4.30 -3.70
N SER A 21 3.73 4.46 -3.83
CA SER A 21 2.77 4.14 -2.76
C SER A 21 2.74 2.64 -2.48
N GLN A 22 2.61 2.28 -1.22
CA GLN A 22 2.57 0.89 -0.77
C GLN A 22 1.16 0.47 -0.40
N LEU A 23 0.71 -0.67 -0.90
CA LEU A 23 -0.52 -1.32 -0.48
C LEU A 23 -0.20 -2.36 0.59
N HIS A 24 -0.71 -2.15 1.80
CA HIS A 24 -0.46 -3.03 2.93
C HIS A 24 -1.75 -3.34 3.69
N ARG A 25 -1.70 -4.32 4.58
CA ARG A 25 -2.83 -4.62 5.44
C ARG A 25 -3.08 -3.44 6.38
N SER A 26 -4.34 -2.99 6.46
CA SER A 26 -4.75 -1.90 7.35
C SER A 26 -4.49 -2.27 8.81
N PRO A 27 -4.06 -1.33 9.68
CA PRO A 27 -4.16 -1.52 11.12
C PRO A 27 -5.61 -1.78 11.54
N GLY A 28 -5.80 -2.57 12.57
CA GLY A 28 -7.11 -2.92 13.09
C GLY A 28 -7.19 -4.37 13.55
N VAL A 29 -8.38 -4.92 13.60
CA VAL A 29 -8.62 -6.32 13.97
C VAL A 29 -9.06 -7.14 12.76
N PHE A 30 -8.51 -8.34 12.62
CA PHE A 30 -8.83 -9.28 11.55
C PHE A 30 -9.21 -10.63 12.15
N PHE A 31 -10.34 -11.16 11.70
CA PHE A 31 -10.82 -12.47 12.08
C PHE A 31 -10.57 -13.44 10.93
N GLY A 32 -9.90 -14.52 11.23
CA GLY A 32 -9.54 -15.54 10.24
C GLY A 32 -9.94 -16.94 10.69
N THR A 33 -9.91 -17.88 9.77
CA THR A 33 -10.12 -19.29 10.03
C THR A 33 -8.95 -20.12 9.51
N SER A 34 -8.65 -21.20 10.20
CA SER A 34 -7.68 -22.21 9.76
C SER A 34 -8.26 -23.59 9.97
N THR A 35 -7.84 -24.55 9.14
CA THR A 35 -8.25 -25.94 9.27
C THR A 35 -7.13 -26.73 9.92
N HIS A 36 -7.43 -27.38 11.04
CA HIS A 36 -6.52 -28.31 11.69
C HIS A 36 -6.42 -29.62 10.89
N SER A 37 -5.34 -30.36 11.07
CA SER A 37 -5.13 -31.66 10.42
C SER A 37 -6.29 -32.66 10.61
N ASN A 38 -7.06 -32.52 11.69
CA ASN A 38 -8.27 -33.32 11.97
C ASN A 38 -9.52 -32.92 11.15
N GLY A 39 -9.43 -31.87 10.35
CA GLY A 39 -10.58 -31.29 9.64
C GLY A 39 -11.41 -30.30 10.46
N MET A 40 -11.11 -30.06 11.74
CA MET A 40 -11.78 -29.08 12.57
C MET A 40 -11.37 -27.66 12.18
N GLN A 41 -12.35 -26.75 12.06
CA GLN A 41 -12.08 -25.35 11.81
C GLN A 41 -11.72 -24.63 13.12
N LEU A 42 -10.59 -23.95 13.11
CA LEU A 42 -10.12 -23.12 14.20
C LEU A 42 -10.21 -21.65 13.78
N TYR A 43 -10.57 -20.80 14.71
CA TYR A 43 -10.76 -19.37 14.48
C TYR A 43 -9.68 -18.55 15.18
N SER A 44 -9.34 -17.45 14.61
CA SER A 44 -8.34 -16.53 15.17
C SER A 44 -8.75 -15.07 14.97
N ALA A 45 -8.30 -14.22 15.88
CA ALA A 45 -8.40 -12.78 15.77
C ALA A 45 -7.00 -12.18 15.91
N LYS A 46 -6.62 -11.32 14.99
CA LYS A 46 -5.32 -10.61 15.01
C LYS A 46 -5.55 -9.13 15.17
N ILE A 47 -4.90 -8.53 16.16
CA ILE A 47 -4.88 -7.09 16.34
C ILE A 47 -3.55 -6.59 15.80
N VAL A 48 -3.62 -5.82 14.70
CA VAL A 48 -2.45 -5.23 14.05
C VAL A 48 -2.45 -3.74 14.34
N PRO A 49 -1.48 -3.21 15.10
CA PRO A 49 -1.35 -1.79 15.33
C PRO A 49 -0.62 -1.10 14.17
N PHE A 50 -0.74 0.21 14.09
CA PHE A 50 0.10 1.03 13.22
C PHE A 50 1.57 0.97 13.67
N LYS A 51 1.80 1.03 14.98
CA LYS A 51 3.11 0.90 15.64
C LYS A 51 2.93 0.16 16.96
N GLY A 52 3.65 -0.92 17.15
CA GLY A 52 3.62 -1.69 18.40
C GLY A 52 3.60 -3.19 18.21
N SER A 53 3.38 -3.90 19.30
CA SER A 53 3.34 -5.36 19.31
C SER A 53 2.00 -5.90 18.82
N TRP A 54 2.04 -7.02 18.12
CA TRP A 54 0.85 -7.73 17.66
C TRP A 54 0.26 -8.59 18.77
N MET A 55 -1.06 -8.63 18.84
CA MET A 55 -1.79 -9.52 19.71
C MET A 55 -2.68 -10.44 18.86
N GLU A 56 -2.64 -11.72 19.12
CA GLU A 56 -3.43 -12.71 18.39
C GLU A 56 -4.19 -13.61 19.39
N PHE A 57 -5.46 -13.79 19.15
CA PHE A 57 -6.30 -14.74 19.88
C PHE A 57 -6.60 -15.94 19.00
N THR A 58 -6.37 -17.13 19.48
CA THR A 58 -6.62 -18.37 18.74
C THR A 58 -7.44 -19.36 19.56
N THR A 59 -8.21 -20.18 18.87
CA THR A 59 -8.90 -21.32 19.48
C THR A 59 -8.10 -22.59 19.24
N ASP A 60 -8.18 -23.53 20.20
CA ASP A 60 -7.52 -24.83 20.09
C ASP A 60 -8.55 -25.94 19.84
N ILE A 61 -8.07 -27.11 19.42
CA ILE A 61 -8.92 -28.34 19.26
C ILE A 61 -9.65 -28.75 20.51
N ASN A 62 -9.11 -28.44 21.68
CA ASN A 62 -9.70 -28.73 22.99
C ASN A 62 -10.76 -27.69 23.43
N ASN A 63 -11.18 -26.81 22.51
CA ASN A 63 -12.10 -25.72 22.81
C ASN A 63 -11.59 -24.78 23.91
N VAL A 64 -10.31 -24.41 23.83
CA VAL A 64 -9.65 -23.46 24.73
C VAL A 64 -9.13 -22.28 23.90
N MET A 65 -9.29 -21.06 24.40
CA MET A 65 -8.84 -19.85 23.75
C MET A 65 -7.50 -19.38 24.34
N TYR A 66 -6.52 -19.16 23.46
CA TYR A 66 -5.20 -18.69 23.82
C TYR A 66 -4.89 -17.33 23.20
N ALA A 67 -4.08 -16.57 23.89
CA ALA A 67 -3.51 -15.32 23.38
C ALA A 67 -2.02 -15.49 23.07
N TYR A 68 -1.56 -14.85 21.99
CA TYR A 68 -0.15 -14.75 21.63
C TYR A 68 0.24 -13.28 21.56
N ILE A 69 1.38 -12.96 22.13
CA ILE A 69 1.97 -11.63 22.02
C ILE A 69 3.25 -11.76 21.17
N ASP A 70 3.30 -11.07 20.03
CA ASP A 70 4.42 -11.14 19.08
C ASP A 70 4.81 -12.56 18.66
N ARG A 71 3.82 -13.45 18.52
CA ARG A 71 4.00 -14.87 18.18
C ARG A 71 4.88 -15.66 19.15
N LYS A 72 5.04 -15.17 20.36
CA LYS A 72 5.73 -15.88 21.43
C LYS A 72 4.83 -16.96 22.04
N LYS A 73 5.28 -17.58 23.12
CA LYS A 73 4.55 -18.64 23.79
C LYS A 73 3.11 -18.27 24.08
N LYS A 74 2.21 -19.24 23.92
CA LYS A 74 0.79 -19.09 24.17
C LYS A 74 0.48 -18.94 25.66
N LEU A 75 -0.50 -18.14 25.96
CA LEU A 75 -1.07 -18.00 27.30
C LEU A 75 -2.60 -18.05 27.24
N PRO A 76 -3.28 -18.60 28.25
CA PRO A 76 -4.74 -18.60 28.30
C PRO A 76 -5.28 -17.17 28.26
N ILE A 77 -6.38 -16.95 27.56
CA ILE A 77 -6.96 -15.62 27.43
C ILE A 77 -7.46 -15.06 28.76
N THR A 78 -7.87 -15.94 29.67
CA THR A 78 -8.28 -15.56 31.02
C THR A 78 -7.15 -15.01 31.86
N THR A 79 -5.94 -15.51 31.67
CA THR A 79 -4.73 -14.92 32.27
C THR A 79 -4.52 -13.48 31.80
N LEU A 80 -4.70 -13.20 30.53
CA LEU A 80 -4.63 -11.85 29.99
C LEU A 80 -5.73 -10.95 30.58
N LEU A 81 -6.96 -11.44 30.68
CA LEU A 81 -8.06 -10.69 31.27
C LEU A 81 -7.82 -10.36 32.76
N ARG A 82 -7.24 -11.27 33.52
CA ARG A 82 -6.83 -11.00 34.92
C ARG A 82 -5.76 -9.92 35.01
N ALA A 83 -4.78 -9.96 34.13
CA ALA A 83 -3.71 -8.96 34.08
C ALA A 83 -4.23 -7.57 33.67
N VAL A 84 -5.27 -7.51 32.87
CA VAL A 84 -5.89 -6.25 32.42
C VAL A 84 -6.77 -5.60 33.52
N GLY A 85 -7.28 -6.39 34.47
CA GLY A 85 -8.02 -5.84 35.60
C GLY A 85 -9.24 -6.65 36.07
N TYR A 86 -9.53 -7.79 35.45
CA TYR A 86 -10.60 -8.69 35.87
C TYR A 86 -10.00 -9.83 36.72
N GLU A 87 -9.88 -9.61 38.03
CA GLU A 87 -9.07 -10.44 38.91
C GLU A 87 -9.65 -11.80 39.23
N THR A 88 -10.96 -11.88 39.44
CA THR A 88 -11.61 -13.10 39.89
C THR A 88 -12.31 -13.83 38.75
N ASP A 89 -12.52 -15.12 38.92
CA ASP A 89 -13.32 -15.93 37.98
C ASP A 89 -14.74 -15.41 37.80
N LYS A 90 -15.30 -14.84 38.86
CA LYS A 90 -16.61 -14.22 38.85
C LYS A 90 -16.62 -12.97 37.93
N ASP A 91 -15.62 -12.12 38.03
CA ASP A 91 -15.53 -10.93 37.21
C ASP A 91 -15.42 -11.29 35.73
N ILE A 92 -14.66 -12.31 35.39
CA ILE A 92 -14.50 -12.79 34.00
C ILE A 92 -15.82 -13.35 33.47
N LEU A 93 -16.54 -14.13 34.28
CA LEU A 93 -17.84 -14.72 33.90
C LEU A 93 -18.91 -13.64 33.72
N GLU A 94 -18.93 -12.60 34.55
CA GLU A 94 -19.88 -11.50 34.47
C GLU A 94 -19.71 -10.68 33.14
N ILE A 95 -18.52 -10.60 32.60
CA ILE A 95 -18.29 -9.95 31.29
C ILE A 95 -19.12 -10.62 30.18
N PHE A 96 -19.25 -11.91 30.23
CA PHE A 96 -19.98 -12.73 29.24
C PHE A 96 -21.41 -13.06 29.63
N ASP A 97 -21.95 -12.36 30.62
CA ASP A 97 -23.30 -12.60 31.17
C ASP A 97 -23.52 -14.05 31.62
N LEU A 98 -22.48 -14.66 32.18
CA LEU A 98 -22.49 -16.00 32.72
C LEU A 98 -22.48 -15.98 34.26
N ALA A 99 -23.19 -16.90 34.86
CA ALA A 99 -23.14 -17.15 36.31
C ALA A 99 -22.66 -18.57 36.57
N GLN A 100 -21.71 -18.73 37.46
CA GLN A 100 -21.28 -20.03 37.95
C GLN A 100 -21.98 -20.35 39.27
N VAL A 101 -22.67 -21.46 39.31
CA VAL A 101 -23.40 -21.89 40.48
C VAL A 101 -22.83 -23.23 40.96
N LYS A 102 -22.54 -23.31 42.27
CA LYS A 102 -22.15 -24.59 42.89
C LYS A 102 -23.33 -25.54 42.96
N VAL A 103 -23.09 -26.79 42.62
CA VAL A 103 -24.12 -27.85 42.64
C VAL A 103 -24.44 -28.25 44.09
N THR A 104 -25.50 -27.67 44.64
CA THR A 104 -26.10 -28.03 45.91
C THR A 104 -27.62 -28.02 45.74
N LYS A 105 -28.32 -28.86 46.48
CA LYS A 105 -29.79 -28.95 46.38
C LYS A 105 -30.50 -27.62 46.63
N ALA A 106 -29.97 -26.80 47.53
CA ALA A 106 -30.51 -25.47 47.81
C ALA A 106 -30.27 -24.48 46.66
N ASN A 107 -29.09 -24.50 46.06
CA ASN A 107 -28.75 -23.61 44.96
C ASN A 107 -29.49 -24.00 43.67
N LEU A 108 -29.65 -25.28 43.39
CA LEU A 108 -30.38 -25.75 42.20
C LEU A 108 -31.85 -25.35 42.23
N LYS A 109 -32.50 -25.39 43.43
CA LYS A 109 -33.89 -24.90 43.57
C LYS A 109 -34.05 -23.40 43.27
N LYS A 110 -33.01 -22.58 43.52
CA LYS A 110 -33.05 -21.16 43.27
C LYS A 110 -32.86 -20.81 41.78
N VAL A 111 -32.27 -21.69 40.99
CA VAL A 111 -31.95 -21.46 39.57
C VAL A 111 -32.90 -22.15 38.61
N VAL A 112 -33.97 -22.78 39.13
CA VAL A 112 -35.04 -23.34 38.29
C VAL A 112 -35.66 -22.25 37.42
N GLY A 113 -35.80 -22.51 36.11
CA GLY A 113 -36.29 -21.57 35.14
C GLY A 113 -35.19 -20.77 34.40
N LYS A 114 -33.93 -20.90 34.82
CA LYS A 114 -32.79 -20.32 34.10
C LYS A 114 -32.25 -21.28 33.04
N LYS A 115 -31.66 -20.73 32.03
CA LYS A 115 -31.14 -21.44 30.84
C LYS A 115 -29.68 -21.85 31.05
N LEU A 116 -29.34 -23.12 30.74
CA LEU A 116 -27.96 -23.60 30.82
C LEU A 116 -27.08 -23.00 29.71
N ALA A 117 -25.93 -22.47 30.09
CA ALA A 117 -24.96 -21.95 29.16
C ALA A 117 -24.02 -23.02 28.58
N ALA A 118 -23.75 -24.07 29.33
CA ALA A 118 -22.92 -25.20 28.92
C ALA A 118 -23.58 -26.53 29.25
N ARG A 119 -23.31 -27.54 28.42
CA ARG A 119 -23.82 -28.90 28.66
C ARG A 119 -23.25 -29.48 29.94
N ILE A 120 -24.05 -30.28 30.63
CA ILE A 120 -23.63 -31.02 31.82
C ILE A 120 -23.16 -32.38 31.35
N VAL A 121 -21.90 -32.69 31.61
CA VAL A 121 -21.25 -33.93 31.17
C VAL A 121 -20.74 -34.71 32.37
N ARG A 122 -21.01 -35.99 32.39
CA ARG A 122 -20.42 -36.93 33.32
C ARG A 122 -19.21 -37.58 32.65
N SER A 123 -18.04 -37.50 33.29
CA SER A 123 -16.83 -38.16 32.82
C SER A 123 -16.36 -39.22 33.83
N TRP A 124 -15.90 -40.37 33.33
CA TRP A 124 -15.26 -41.40 34.12
C TRP A 124 -14.12 -42.02 33.34
N ILE A 125 -13.16 -42.54 34.07
CA ILE A 125 -12.02 -43.25 33.49
C ILE A 125 -12.36 -44.74 33.47
N GLU A 126 -12.26 -45.34 32.29
CA GLU A 126 -12.41 -46.77 32.09
C GLU A 126 -11.05 -47.37 31.72
N ASP A 127 -10.57 -48.27 32.56
CA ASP A 127 -9.29 -48.93 32.37
C ASP A 127 -9.47 -50.20 31.55
N PHE A 128 -8.84 -50.25 30.40
CA PHE A 128 -8.75 -51.45 29.57
C PHE A 128 -7.36 -52.07 29.67
N VAL A 129 -7.33 -53.36 29.83
CA VAL A 129 -6.09 -54.14 29.75
C VAL A 129 -5.93 -54.58 28.31
N ASP A 130 -4.85 -54.15 27.66
CA ASP A 130 -4.50 -54.62 26.33
C ASP A 130 -4.05 -56.07 26.42
N GLU A 131 -4.79 -56.99 25.80
CA GLU A 131 -4.52 -58.43 25.84
C GLU A 131 -3.17 -58.82 25.19
N ASP A 132 -2.68 -58.01 24.27
CA ASP A 132 -1.44 -58.29 23.56
C ASP A 132 -0.19 -57.79 24.30
N THR A 133 -0.25 -56.68 25.03
CA THR A 133 0.88 -56.04 25.69
C THR A 133 0.82 -56.06 27.22
N GLY A 134 -0.32 -56.40 27.78
CA GLY A 134 -0.55 -56.39 29.23
C GLY A 134 -0.53 -55.01 29.89
N SER A 135 -0.50 -53.93 29.07
CA SER A 135 -0.52 -52.57 29.58
C SER A 135 -1.95 -52.11 29.85
N VAL A 136 -2.14 -51.34 30.93
CA VAL A 136 -3.43 -50.74 31.27
C VAL A 136 -3.53 -49.41 30.51
N ILE A 137 -4.51 -49.30 29.60
CA ILE A 137 -4.84 -48.08 28.88
C ILE A 137 -6.07 -47.47 29.55
N SER A 138 -5.93 -46.30 30.13
CA SER A 138 -7.03 -45.54 30.73
C SER A 138 -7.66 -44.64 29.68
N ILE A 139 -8.92 -44.86 29.36
CA ILE A 139 -9.72 -44.06 28.42
C ILE A 139 -10.72 -43.22 29.20
N GLU A 140 -10.70 -41.92 29.01
CA GLU A 140 -11.71 -41.05 29.55
C GLU A 140 -12.98 -41.11 28.67
N ARG A 141 -14.10 -41.55 29.27
CA ARG A 141 -15.40 -41.54 28.62
C ARG A 141 -16.26 -40.43 29.17
N THR A 142 -17.04 -39.82 28.28
CA THR A 142 -17.92 -38.72 28.59
C THR A 142 -19.36 -39.04 28.15
N GLU A 143 -20.31 -38.74 28.99
CA GLU A 143 -21.72 -38.82 28.69
C GLU A 143 -22.39 -37.47 28.95
N THR A 144 -23.13 -36.96 27.98
CA THR A 144 -23.88 -35.72 28.12
C THR A 144 -25.22 -36.01 28.83
N ILE A 145 -25.41 -35.43 30.01
CA ILE A 145 -26.63 -35.64 30.83
C ILE A 145 -27.70 -34.63 30.44
N ILE A 146 -27.35 -33.36 30.33
CA ILE A 146 -28.25 -32.28 29.92
C ILE A 146 -27.55 -31.45 28.86
N GLU A 147 -28.24 -31.22 27.75
CA GLU A 147 -27.72 -30.37 26.66
C GLU A 147 -27.72 -28.88 27.01
N ARG A 148 -26.93 -28.13 26.28
CA ARG A 148 -26.89 -26.69 26.34
C ARG A 148 -28.23 -26.07 25.96
N GLU A 149 -28.51 -24.86 26.43
CA GLU A 149 -29.72 -24.08 26.11
C GLU A 149 -31.02 -24.67 26.65
N VAL A 150 -30.97 -25.68 27.50
CA VAL A 150 -32.14 -26.27 28.18
C VAL A 150 -32.48 -25.44 29.43
N ILE A 151 -33.74 -25.13 29.62
CA ILE A 151 -34.24 -24.48 30.83
C ILE A 151 -34.26 -25.50 31.96
N ILE A 152 -33.70 -25.14 33.10
CA ILE A 152 -33.66 -26.01 34.26
C ILE A 152 -35.07 -26.17 34.84
N GLU A 153 -35.57 -27.40 34.84
CA GLU A 153 -36.83 -27.78 35.46
C GLU A 153 -36.57 -28.53 36.76
N PRO A 154 -37.57 -28.64 37.66
CA PRO A 154 -37.41 -29.38 38.92
C PRO A 154 -36.96 -30.83 38.75
N GLU A 155 -37.30 -31.47 37.63
CA GLU A 155 -36.93 -32.85 37.30
C GLU A 155 -35.43 -33.00 37.01
N HIS A 156 -34.79 -31.94 36.52
CA HIS A 156 -33.36 -31.93 36.20
C HIS A 156 -32.46 -31.83 37.44
N ILE A 157 -33.01 -31.44 38.62
CA ILE A 157 -32.23 -31.25 39.85
C ILE A 157 -31.57 -32.55 40.30
N ASP A 158 -32.32 -33.64 40.30
CA ASP A 158 -31.83 -34.95 40.72
C ASP A 158 -30.80 -35.49 39.72
N LEU A 159 -30.99 -35.29 38.42
CA LEU A 159 -30.03 -35.64 37.36
C LEU A 159 -28.71 -34.91 37.50
N ILE A 160 -28.76 -33.64 37.83
CA ILE A 160 -27.56 -32.81 38.04
C ILE A 160 -26.79 -33.23 39.29
N LEU A 161 -27.50 -33.54 40.39
CA LEU A 161 -26.91 -34.03 41.63
C LEU A 161 -26.22 -35.38 41.43
N ASP A 162 -26.84 -36.28 40.68
CA ASP A 162 -26.31 -37.62 40.39
C ASP A 162 -25.13 -37.59 39.38
N SER A 163 -24.96 -36.52 38.59
CA SER A 163 -23.89 -36.37 37.63
C SER A 163 -22.51 -36.21 38.24
N GLY A 164 -22.42 -35.82 39.52
CA GLY A 164 -21.15 -35.56 40.21
C GLY A 164 -20.43 -34.28 39.79
N VAL A 165 -21.05 -33.43 38.97
CA VAL A 165 -20.50 -32.13 38.55
C VAL A 165 -20.54 -31.15 39.72
N LYS A 166 -19.45 -30.45 39.98
CA LYS A 166 -19.32 -29.54 41.14
C LYS A 166 -19.94 -28.17 40.89
N THR A 167 -19.95 -27.71 39.63
CA THR A 167 -20.42 -26.39 39.24
C THR A 167 -21.13 -26.43 37.89
N ILE A 168 -22.12 -25.56 37.71
CA ILE A 168 -22.86 -25.39 36.46
C ILE A 168 -22.77 -23.93 36.01
N LEU A 169 -22.82 -23.70 34.71
CA LEU A 169 -22.86 -22.39 34.09
C LEU A 169 -24.26 -22.07 33.59
N LEU A 170 -24.73 -20.89 33.93
CA LEU A 170 -26.05 -20.40 33.54
C LEU A 170 -25.92 -19.08 32.82
N HIS A 171 -26.84 -18.80 31.88
CA HIS A 171 -26.99 -17.46 31.32
C HIS A 171 -27.67 -16.53 32.35
N ASN A 172 -27.10 -15.35 32.58
CA ASN A 172 -27.74 -14.30 33.38
C ASN A 172 -28.92 -13.68 32.63
N ASP A 173 -28.86 -13.67 31.30
CA ASP A 173 -29.88 -13.13 30.42
C ASP A 173 -30.53 -14.28 29.62
N ASP A 174 -31.84 -14.36 29.62
CA ASP A 174 -32.59 -15.42 28.93
C ASP A 174 -32.56 -15.31 27.39
N VAL A 175 -32.05 -14.20 26.86
CA VAL A 175 -32.03 -13.88 25.41
C VAL A 175 -30.82 -14.42 24.67
N THR A 176 -29.71 -14.73 25.37
CA THR A 176 -28.47 -15.17 24.73
C THR A 176 -28.46 -16.67 24.45
N SER A 177 -28.41 -17.02 23.15
CA SER A 177 -28.26 -18.43 22.68
C SER A 177 -26.80 -18.79 22.32
N THR A 178 -25.84 -17.97 22.71
CA THR A 178 -24.43 -18.13 22.37
C THR A 178 -23.73 -19.11 23.31
N ASP A 179 -22.93 -20.03 22.78
CA ASP A 179 -22.15 -20.98 23.56
C ASP A 179 -20.86 -20.36 24.08
N TYR A 180 -20.82 -20.03 25.35
CA TYR A 180 -19.64 -19.51 26.05
C TYR A 180 -18.83 -20.59 26.79
N SER A 181 -19.05 -21.86 26.51
CA SER A 181 -18.31 -22.95 27.17
C SER A 181 -16.81 -22.89 27.02
N ILE A 182 -16.33 -22.25 25.94
CA ILE A 182 -14.91 -22.02 25.70
C ILE A 182 -14.25 -21.19 26.80
N ILE A 183 -14.95 -20.22 27.36
CA ILE A 183 -14.46 -19.39 28.48
C ILE A 183 -14.30 -20.26 29.74
N PHE A 184 -15.23 -21.11 30.02
CA PHE A 184 -15.14 -22.04 31.15
C PHE A 184 -13.99 -23.03 30.99
N ASN A 185 -13.84 -23.63 29.81
CA ASN A 185 -12.73 -24.52 29.51
C ASN A 185 -11.37 -23.81 29.65
N THR A 186 -11.31 -22.57 29.24
CA THR A 186 -10.10 -21.75 29.38
C THR A 186 -9.80 -21.41 30.82
N LEU A 187 -10.81 -21.13 31.66
CA LEU A 187 -10.65 -20.93 33.11
C LEU A 187 -10.07 -22.16 33.80
N GLN A 188 -10.47 -23.36 33.40
CA GLN A 188 -9.92 -24.61 33.94
C GLN A 188 -8.45 -24.82 33.56
N LYS A 189 -8.01 -24.31 32.43
CA LYS A 189 -6.60 -24.37 31.98
C LYS A 189 -5.74 -23.25 32.55
N ASP A 190 -6.35 -22.22 33.09
CA ASP A 190 -5.63 -21.08 33.68
C ASP A 190 -5.01 -21.47 35.02
N THR A 191 -3.71 -21.23 35.16
CA THR A 191 -2.93 -21.49 36.36
C THR A 191 -2.95 -20.36 37.38
N ALA A 192 -3.29 -19.14 36.91
CA ALA A 192 -3.33 -17.93 37.71
C ALA A 192 -4.71 -17.80 38.42
N ASN A 193 -4.72 -17.43 39.69
CA ASN A 193 -5.95 -17.24 40.48
C ASN A 193 -6.24 -15.76 40.75
N ASN A 194 -5.25 -14.89 40.60
CA ASN A 194 -5.38 -13.46 40.84
C ASN A 194 -4.56 -12.65 39.82
N ALA A 195 -4.72 -11.33 39.83
CA ALA A 195 -4.03 -10.44 38.91
C ALA A 195 -2.51 -10.49 39.08
N LYS A 196 -2.00 -10.66 40.28
CA LYS A 196 -0.56 -10.73 40.55
C LYS A 196 0.08 -11.95 39.90
N GLU A 197 -0.50 -13.12 40.07
CA GLU A 197 0.00 -14.38 39.47
C GLU A 197 -0.10 -14.32 37.94
N ALA A 198 -1.16 -13.73 37.41
CA ALA A 198 -1.35 -13.54 35.98
C ALA A 198 -0.26 -12.65 35.36
N VAL A 199 0.03 -11.52 35.99
CA VAL A 199 1.06 -10.57 35.54
C VAL A 199 2.46 -11.19 35.61
N GLU A 200 2.78 -11.94 36.68
CA GLU A 200 4.03 -12.66 36.82
C GLU A 200 4.17 -13.77 35.76
N TYR A 201 3.11 -14.50 35.49
CA TYR A 201 3.08 -15.53 34.44
C TYR A 201 3.38 -14.94 33.06
N ILE A 202 2.75 -13.83 32.70
CA ILE A 202 2.97 -13.15 31.43
C ILE A 202 4.42 -12.64 31.33
N TYR A 203 4.95 -12.09 32.40
CA TYR A 203 6.34 -11.64 32.47
C TYR A 203 7.31 -12.79 32.16
N ARG A 204 7.13 -13.95 32.82
CA ARG A 204 7.96 -15.15 32.57
C ARG A 204 7.89 -15.61 31.11
N GLN A 205 6.69 -15.58 30.52
CA GLN A 205 6.51 -15.97 29.12
C GLN A 205 7.20 -15.01 28.15
N LEU A 206 7.18 -13.71 28.42
CA LEU A 206 7.77 -12.70 27.55
C LEU A 206 9.28 -12.54 27.73
N ARG A 207 9.77 -12.64 28.96
CA ARG A 207 11.18 -12.36 29.31
C ARG A 207 12.01 -13.60 29.64
N SER A 208 11.38 -14.73 29.80
CA SER A 208 12.05 -16.00 30.22
C SER A 208 12.84 -15.87 31.54
N ALA A 209 12.44 -14.96 32.41
CA ALA A 209 13.07 -14.68 33.70
C ALA A 209 12.00 -14.39 34.77
N GLU A 210 12.35 -14.56 36.03
CA GLU A 210 11.50 -14.16 37.16
C GLU A 210 11.40 -12.64 37.26
N PRO A 211 10.22 -12.05 37.52
CA PRO A 211 10.07 -10.63 37.71
C PRO A 211 10.72 -10.17 39.03
N PRO A 212 11.43 -9.03 39.04
CA PRO A 212 12.00 -8.49 40.27
C PRO A 212 10.93 -8.05 41.27
N ASP A 213 9.82 -7.54 40.80
CA ASP A 213 8.66 -7.14 41.59
C ASP A 213 7.37 -7.15 40.76
N GLU A 214 6.22 -7.01 41.41
CA GLU A 214 4.90 -6.97 40.76
C GLU A 214 4.73 -5.73 39.89
N GLU A 215 5.26 -4.60 40.32
CA GLU A 215 5.14 -3.32 39.62
C GLU A 215 5.87 -3.34 38.26
N THR A 216 7.05 -3.91 38.22
CA THR A 216 7.82 -4.10 36.99
C THR A 216 7.11 -5.04 36.02
N ALA A 217 6.55 -6.13 36.52
CA ALA A 217 5.81 -7.09 35.70
C ALA A 217 4.53 -6.47 35.12
N ARG A 218 3.78 -5.72 35.92
CA ARG A 218 2.57 -5.01 35.48
C ARG A 218 2.92 -3.92 34.45
N GLY A 219 4.00 -3.21 34.66
CA GLY A 219 4.50 -2.16 33.78
C GLY A 219 4.88 -2.65 32.37
N ILE A 220 5.23 -3.93 32.18
CA ILE A 220 5.52 -4.47 30.86
C ILE A 220 4.27 -4.55 29.99
N ILE A 221 3.17 -5.07 30.53
CA ILE A 221 1.91 -5.20 29.80
C ILE A 221 1.36 -3.81 29.46
N GLU A 222 1.38 -2.92 30.43
CA GLU A 222 0.92 -1.55 30.25
C GLU A 222 1.72 -0.81 29.17
N LYS A 223 3.05 -0.96 29.16
CA LYS A 223 3.90 -0.38 28.11
C LYS A 223 3.68 -0.98 26.73
N LEU A 224 3.33 -2.27 26.64
CA LEU A 224 3.16 -2.93 25.34
C LEU A 224 1.88 -2.54 24.62
N PHE A 225 0.76 -2.35 25.32
CA PHE A 225 -0.56 -2.19 24.69
C PHE A 225 -1.37 -0.98 25.14
N PHE A 226 -1.06 -0.40 26.28
CA PHE A 226 -1.86 0.67 26.89
C PHE A 226 -1.12 2.02 27.02
N SER A 227 0.12 2.09 26.54
CA SER A 227 0.94 3.30 26.59
C SER A 227 1.12 3.91 25.21
N ASP A 228 0.80 5.19 25.06
CA ASP A 228 0.97 5.98 23.83
C ASP A 228 2.42 6.02 23.32
N LYS A 229 3.39 5.77 24.18
CA LYS A 229 4.81 5.84 23.82
C LYS A 229 5.28 4.69 22.94
N ARG A 230 4.69 3.52 23.08
CA ARG A 230 5.11 2.30 22.41
C ARG A 230 4.05 1.64 21.55
N TYR A 231 2.80 1.97 21.76
CA TYR A 231 1.67 1.40 21.04
C TYR A 231 0.82 2.50 20.43
N ASP A 232 0.53 2.38 19.15
CA ASP A 232 -0.31 3.31 18.41
C ASP A 232 -1.13 2.53 17.38
N LEU A 233 -2.44 2.55 17.52
CA LEU A 233 -3.35 1.99 16.51
C LEU A 233 -3.46 2.89 15.27
N GLY A 234 -3.13 4.18 15.42
CA GLY A 234 -3.41 5.19 14.42
C GLY A 234 -4.91 5.51 14.31
N ASP A 235 -5.23 6.53 13.57
CA ASP A 235 -6.62 6.92 13.30
C ASP A 235 -7.36 5.79 12.54
N VAL A 236 -6.66 5.14 11.63
CA VAL A 236 -7.20 4.03 10.82
C VAL A 236 -7.52 2.81 11.68
N GLY A 237 -6.60 2.41 12.55
CA GLY A 237 -6.80 1.26 13.43
C GLY A 237 -7.98 1.46 14.38
N ARG A 238 -8.09 2.64 14.98
CA ARG A 238 -9.24 2.98 15.83
C ARG A 238 -10.54 3.00 15.05
N TYR A 239 -10.56 3.63 13.89
CA TYR A 239 -11.73 3.63 13.00
C TYR A 239 -12.18 2.21 12.64
N ARG A 240 -11.24 1.36 12.24
CA ARG A 240 -11.53 -0.02 11.83
C ARG A 240 -12.08 -0.88 12.98
N ILE A 241 -11.49 -0.77 14.17
CA ILE A 241 -11.97 -1.49 15.35
C ILE A 241 -13.36 -1.01 15.75
N ASN A 242 -13.58 0.28 15.81
CA ASN A 242 -14.88 0.85 16.15
C ASN A 242 -15.98 0.43 15.16
N THR A 243 -15.68 0.48 13.88
CA THR A 243 -16.64 0.11 12.83
C THR A 243 -16.94 -1.39 12.83
N LYS A 244 -15.92 -2.24 12.95
CA LYS A 244 -16.08 -3.69 12.92
C LYS A 244 -16.85 -4.22 14.13
N LEU A 245 -16.57 -3.68 15.31
CA LEU A 245 -17.11 -4.14 16.59
C LEU A 245 -18.27 -3.27 17.10
N ASN A 246 -18.70 -2.27 16.34
CA ASN A 246 -19.74 -1.28 16.74
C ASN A 246 -19.44 -0.63 18.09
N LEU A 247 -18.21 -0.23 18.31
CA LEU A 247 -17.77 0.47 19.53
C LEU A 247 -17.91 1.98 19.39
N ASN A 248 -18.19 2.64 20.51
CA ASN A 248 -18.28 4.10 20.61
C ASN A 248 -17.08 4.72 21.33
N VAL A 249 -15.90 4.14 21.16
CA VAL A 249 -14.68 4.67 21.73
C VAL A 249 -14.27 5.94 20.95
N SER A 250 -13.80 6.98 21.65
CA SER A 250 -13.35 8.21 21.03
C SER A 250 -12.23 7.96 20.02
N ASP A 251 -12.28 8.65 18.88
CA ASP A 251 -11.27 8.55 17.81
C ASP A 251 -9.86 9.02 18.27
N ASP A 252 -9.79 9.79 19.33
CA ASP A 252 -8.53 10.25 19.93
C ASP A 252 -7.79 9.16 20.71
N VAL A 253 -8.46 8.08 21.07
CA VAL A 253 -7.88 6.95 21.81
C VAL A 253 -7.15 6.03 20.84
N ARG A 254 -5.83 6.11 20.81
CA ARG A 254 -4.95 5.36 19.92
C ARG A 254 -4.32 4.11 20.52
N VAL A 255 -4.67 3.78 21.74
CA VAL A 255 -4.23 2.57 22.44
C VAL A 255 -5.38 1.59 22.61
N LEU A 256 -5.06 0.33 22.87
CA LEU A 256 -6.08 -0.64 23.19
C LEU A 256 -6.78 -0.30 24.50
N THR A 257 -8.08 -0.55 24.56
CA THR A 257 -8.89 -0.43 25.78
C THR A 257 -9.39 -1.79 26.23
N LYS A 258 -9.84 -1.89 27.47
CA LYS A 258 -10.47 -3.11 27.98
C LYS A 258 -11.70 -3.52 27.17
N GLU A 259 -12.47 -2.53 26.74
CA GLU A 259 -13.65 -2.74 25.88
C GLU A 259 -13.29 -3.33 24.53
N ASP A 260 -12.18 -2.90 23.92
CA ASP A 260 -11.69 -3.45 22.67
C ASP A 260 -11.39 -4.95 22.79
N ILE A 261 -10.64 -5.34 23.81
CA ILE A 261 -10.25 -6.73 24.05
C ILE A 261 -11.49 -7.60 24.29
N ILE A 262 -12.40 -7.14 25.15
CA ILE A 262 -13.65 -7.87 25.46
C ILE A 262 -14.51 -8.03 24.21
N SER A 263 -14.67 -6.98 23.43
CA SER A 263 -15.48 -7.00 22.22
C SER A 263 -14.90 -7.91 21.15
N ILE A 264 -13.58 -7.96 21.01
CA ILE A 264 -12.88 -8.87 20.11
C ILE A 264 -13.09 -10.32 20.53
N ILE A 265 -13.02 -10.62 21.82
CA ILE A 265 -13.26 -11.96 22.34
C ILE A 265 -14.72 -12.37 22.11
N LYS A 266 -15.67 -11.49 22.38
CA LYS A 266 -17.10 -11.74 22.13
C LYS A 266 -17.36 -12.00 20.64
N TYR A 267 -16.80 -11.21 19.75
CA TYR A 267 -16.94 -11.42 18.31
C TYR A 267 -16.32 -12.75 17.86
N LEU A 268 -15.18 -13.12 18.40
CA LEU A 268 -14.56 -14.43 18.12
C LEU A 268 -15.42 -15.59 18.58
N ILE A 269 -16.09 -15.48 19.73
CA ILE A 269 -17.02 -16.47 20.23
C ILE A 269 -18.27 -16.55 19.33
N GLU A 270 -18.81 -15.43 18.90
CA GLU A 270 -19.91 -15.38 17.92
C GLU A 270 -19.52 -16.02 16.60
N LEU A 271 -18.28 -15.83 16.15
CA LEU A 271 -17.72 -16.45 14.95
C LEU A 271 -17.65 -17.99 15.09
N ILE A 272 -17.22 -18.49 16.24
CA ILE A 272 -17.23 -19.93 16.56
C ILE A 272 -18.67 -20.51 16.49
N ASN A 273 -19.64 -19.73 16.91
CA ASN A 273 -21.06 -20.11 16.85
C ASN A 273 -21.74 -19.85 15.49
N SER A 274 -20.96 -19.51 14.47
CA SER A 274 -21.45 -19.24 13.12
C SER A 274 -22.48 -18.11 13.01
N LYS A 275 -22.46 -17.15 13.92
CA LYS A 275 -23.33 -15.95 13.89
C LYS A 275 -22.76 -14.80 13.05
N THR A 276 -21.46 -14.82 12.80
CA THR A 276 -20.73 -13.82 12.05
C THR A 276 -19.83 -14.48 11.02
N GLU A 277 -19.27 -13.69 10.13
CA GLU A 277 -18.39 -14.16 9.07
C GLU A 277 -16.93 -13.74 9.29
N VAL A 278 -16.00 -14.50 8.73
CA VAL A 278 -14.57 -14.19 8.72
C VAL A 278 -14.27 -13.05 7.76
N ASP A 279 -13.21 -12.30 8.03
CA ASP A 279 -12.75 -11.24 7.16
C ASP A 279 -12.01 -11.80 5.94
N ASP A 280 -12.24 -11.19 4.80
CA ASP A 280 -11.45 -11.40 3.58
C ASP A 280 -10.24 -10.46 3.60
N ILE A 281 -9.04 -11.03 3.65
CA ILE A 281 -7.78 -10.26 3.73
C ILE A 281 -7.53 -9.45 2.46
N ASP A 282 -7.99 -9.95 1.31
CA ASP A 282 -7.75 -9.33 0.01
C ASP A 282 -8.77 -8.25 -0.35
N HIS A 283 -9.81 -8.10 0.45
CA HIS A 283 -10.79 -7.02 0.30
C HIS A 283 -10.13 -5.66 0.53
N LEU A 284 -10.40 -4.67 -0.33
CA LEU A 284 -9.80 -3.34 -0.21
C LEU A 284 -10.26 -2.52 1.01
N SER A 285 -11.23 -2.99 1.77
CA SER A 285 -11.54 -2.45 3.09
C SER A 285 -10.51 -2.85 4.15
N ASN A 286 -9.78 -3.94 3.92
CA ASN A 286 -8.73 -4.49 4.79
C ASN A 286 -7.32 -4.19 4.29
N ARG A 287 -7.20 -3.60 3.11
CA ARG A 287 -5.94 -3.16 2.52
C ARG A 287 -5.99 -1.65 2.29
N ARG A 288 -4.96 -0.96 2.76
CA ARG A 288 -4.85 0.50 2.60
C ARG A 288 -3.57 0.88 1.90
N VAL A 289 -3.53 2.11 1.42
CA VAL A 289 -2.37 2.68 0.72
C VAL A 289 -1.59 3.60 1.67
N ARG A 290 -0.29 3.35 1.77
CA ARG A 290 0.66 4.27 2.41
C ARG A 290 1.26 5.17 1.34
N THR A 291 0.93 6.43 1.38
CA THR A 291 1.49 7.43 0.48
C THR A 291 2.87 7.87 0.91
N VAL A 292 3.56 8.65 0.08
CA VAL A 292 4.90 9.16 0.38
C VAL A 292 4.97 9.98 1.68
N GLY A 293 3.95 10.79 1.95
CA GLY A 293 3.90 11.60 3.18
C GLY A 293 3.89 10.76 4.44
N GLU A 294 3.11 9.67 4.48
CA GLU A 294 3.07 8.74 5.60
C GLU A 294 4.40 7.98 5.77
N GLN A 295 5.00 7.52 4.69
CA GLN A 295 6.29 6.84 4.71
C GLN A 295 7.41 7.75 5.22
N LEU A 296 7.47 8.99 4.75
CA LEU A 296 8.43 9.98 5.23
C LEU A 296 8.23 10.36 6.69
N SER A 297 6.98 10.53 7.11
CA SER A 297 6.63 10.81 8.51
C SER A 297 7.10 9.70 9.44
N ALA A 298 6.95 8.44 9.04
CA ALA A 298 7.44 7.29 9.81
C ALA A 298 8.96 7.31 9.94
N GLN A 299 9.69 7.59 8.88
CA GLN A 299 11.16 7.68 8.90
C GLN A 299 11.66 8.88 9.72
N PHE A 300 10.99 10.01 9.59
CA PHE A 300 11.28 11.20 10.39
C PHE A 300 11.10 10.93 11.88
N GLY A 301 10.03 10.23 12.25
CA GLY A 301 9.78 9.80 13.64
C GLY A 301 10.87 8.87 14.19
N VAL A 302 11.38 7.94 13.37
CA VAL A 302 12.52 7.09 13.73
C VAL A 302 13.78 7.93 13.98
N GLY A 303 14.06 8.87 13.09
CA GLY A 303 15.19 9.79 13.23
C GLY A 303 15.12 10.64 14.49
N LEU A 304 13.95 11.21 14.81
CA LEU A 304 13.72 11.98 16.03
C LEU A 304 13.87 11.13 17.29
N SER A 305 13.40 9.90 17.29
CA SER A 305 13.53 8.97 18.43
C SER A 305 14.99 8.64 18.71
N ARG A 306 15.80 8.41 17.69
CA ARG A 306 17.25 8.21 17.82
C ARG A 306 17.96 9.45 18.35
N MET A 307 17.59 10.61 17.83
CA MET A 307 18.15 11.89 18.30
C MET A 307 17.79 12.13 19.76
N ALA A 308 16.55 11.91 20.17
CA ALA A 308 16.11 12.04 21.56
C ALA A 308 16.88 11.11 22.52
N ARG A 309 17.16 9.88 22.09
CA ARG A 309 17.99 8.95 22.86
C ARG A 309 19.42 9.46 23.01
N THR A 310 20.03 9.94 21.97
CA THR A 310 21.37 10.53 21.99
C THR A 310 21.44 11.74 22.90
N ILE A 311 20.44 12.61 22.88
CA ILE A 311 20.35 13.78 23.77
C ILE A 311 20.30 13.33 25.24
N ARG A 312 19.47 12.34 25.58
CA ARG A 312 19.40 11.81 26.96
C ARG A 312 20.72 11.22 27.41
N GLU A 313 21.39 10.43 26.57
CA GLU A 313 22.70 9.87 26.87
C GLU A 313 23.74 10.95 27.12
N ARG A 314 23.77 12.01 26.32
CA ARG A 314 24.67 13.14 26.49
C ARG A 314 24.36 13.94 27.80
N MET A 315 23.11 14.13 28.11
CA MET A 315 22.69 14.79 29.36
C MET A 315 23.10 13.98 30.60
N ASN A 316 22.99 12.65 30.55
CA ASN A 316 23.35 11.79 31.66
C ASN A 316 24.87 11.69 31.89
N VAL A 317 25.67 11.81 30.84
CA VAL A 317 27.15 11.73 30.93
C VAL A 317 27.77 13.02 31.45
N ARG A 318 27.16 14.19 31.24
CA ARG A 318 27.69 15.49 31.55
C ARG A 318 26.92 16.17 32.71
N ASP A 319 26.97 15.57 33.89
CA ASP A 319 26.41 16.19 35.11
C ASP A 319 27.18 17.46 35.48
N ASN A 320 26.64 18.60 35.58
CA ASN A 320 27.20 19.87 36.03
C ASN A 320 27.86 20.81 34.99
N GLU A 321 27.70 20.57 33.69
CA GLU A 321 28.10 21.55 32.67
C GLU A 321 26.91 22.39 32.20
N VAL A 322 27.18 23.61 31.73
CA VAL A 322 26.18 24.44 31.07
C VAL A 322 26.03 23.95 29.64
N PHE A 323 24.86 23.44 29.29
CA PHE A 323 24.56 22.97 27.97
C PHE A 323 23.95 24.05 27.08
N THR A 324 24.36 24.09 25.83
CA THR A 324 23.62 24.77 24.77
C THR A 324 22.90 23.73 23.90
N PRO A 325 21.78 24.08 23.23
CA PRO A 325 21.10 23.14 22.33
C PRO A 325 22.01 22.55 21.27
N THR A 326 22.99 23.28 20.76
CA THR A 326 23.96 22.83 19.76
C THR A 326 24.90 21.74 20.26
N ASP A 327 25.19 21.70 21.56
CA ASP A 327 26.04 20.64 22.15
C ASP A 327 25.31 19.30 22.30
N LEU A 328 24.00 19.34 22.43
CA LEU A 328 23.15 18.16 22.67
C LEU A 328 22.61 17.57 21.39
N ILE A 329 22.26 18.41 20.41
CA ILE A 329 21.59 17.99 19.19
C ILE A 329 22.59 17.54 18.13
N ASN A 330 22.42 16.33 17.61
CA ASN A 330 23.16 15.81 16.49
C ASN A 330 22.23 15.66 15.26
N ALA A 331 22.22 16.67 14.39
CA ALA A 331 21.40 16.69 13.19
C ALA A 331 21.76 15.59 12.16
N LYS A 332 22.97 15.07 12.20
CA LYS A 332 23.41 13.98 11.31
C LYS A 332 22.61 12.70 11.49
N THR A 333 22.12 12.43 12.69
CA THR A 333 21.28 11.26 12.99
C THR A 333 19.99 11.31 12.19
N LEU A 334 19.31 12.43 12.15
CA LEU A 334 18.09 12.62 11.37
C LEU A 334 18.38 12.61 9.86
N SER A 335 19.39 13.36 9.44
CA SER A 335 19.79 13.44 8.02
C SER A 335 20.19 12.07 7.45
N SER A 336 20.87 11.23 8.22
CA SER A 336 21.26 9.89 7.77
C SER A 336 20.05 8.97 7.55
N VAL A 337 19.03 9.05 8.40
CA VAL A 337 17.79 8.27 8.25
C VAL A 337 17.04 8.68 7.00
N ILE A 338 16.90 9.97 6.75
CA ILE A 338 16.21 10.49 5.57
C ILE A 338 16.98 10.14 4.28
N ASN A 339 18.28 10.32 4.26
CA ASN A 339 19.13 9.96 3.11
C ASN A 339 19.10 8.46 2.82
N SER A 340 19.09 7.64 3.85
CA SER A 340 18.96 6.18 3.71
C SER A 340 17.59 5.80 3.12
N PHE A 341 16.52 6.45 3.53
CA PHE A 341 15.20 6.24 2.96
C PHE A 341 15.20 6.50 1.45
N PHE A 342 15.62 7.68 1.02
CA PHE A 342 15.60 8.02 -0.41
C PHE A 342 16.59 7.20 -1.25
N GLY A 343 17.70 6.77 -0.67
CA GLY A 343 18.75 6.05 -1.39
C GLY A 343 18.57 4.55 -1.45
N THR A 344 18.08 3.93 -0.39
CA THR A 344 18.07 2.46 -0.25
C THR A 344 16.71 1.82 -0.03
N ASN A 345 15.65 2.60 0.22
CA ASN A 345 14.31 2.04 0.35
C ASN A 345 13.83 1.47 -0.99
N GLN A 346 13.23 0.29 -0.95
CA GLN A 346 12.72 -0.39 -2.16
C GLN A 346 11.63 0.41 -2.87
N LEU A 347 10.87 1.25 -2.16
CA LEU A 347 9.80 2.06 -2.71
C LEU A 347 10.29 3.39 -3.31
N SER A 348 11.47 3.85 -2.92
CA SER A 348 12.12 4.98 -3.57
C SER A 348 12.84 4.49 -4.82
N GLN A 349 12.24 4.74 -5.98
CA GLN A 349 12.68 4.20 -7.27
C GLN A 349 13.16 5.31 -8.18
N PHE A 350 14.10 4.96 -9.02
CA PHE A 350 14.54 5.80 -10.13
C PHE A 350 13.37 5.99 -11.10
N MET A 351 12.98 7.24 -11.35
CA MET A 351 11.80 7.53 -12.18
C MET A 351 11.95 6.99 -13.59
N ASP A 352 10.93 6.27 -14.06
CA ASP A 352 10.81 5.89 -15.47
C ASP A 352 10.36 7.12 -16.27
N GLN A 353 11.27 7.67 -17.04
CA GLN A 353 11.15 8.96 -17.73
C GLN A 353 11.29 8.82 -19.25
N THR A 354 10.94 7.67 -19.80
CA THR A 354 11.01 7.42 -21.26
C THR A 354 10.09 8.35 -22.05
N ASN A 355 8.85 8.53 -21.57
CA ASN A 355 7.83 9.38 -22.16
C ASN A 355 6.90 9.93 -21.07
N PRO A 356 6.04 10.92 -21.34
CA PRO A 356 5.14 11.46 -20.34
C PRO A 356 4.21 10.42 -19.70
N LEU A 357 3.77 9.43 -20.48
CA LEU A 357 2.91 8.37 -19.97
C LEU A 357 3.63 7.49 -18.95
N SER A 358 4.91 7.17 -19.18
CA SER A 358 5.69 6.37 -18.22
C SER A 358 5.93 7.10 -16.91
N GLU A 359 6.18 8.41 -16.95
CA GLU A 359 6.26 9.25 -15.75
C GLU A 359 4.96 9.22 -14.95
N LEU A 360 3.84 9.47 -15.63
CA LEU A 360 2.52 9.54 -15.01
C LEU A 360 2.11 8.19 -14.39
N THR A 361 2.32 7.10 -15.10
CA THR A 361 2.01 5.75 -14.58
C THR A 361 2.91 5.35 -13.43
N HIS A 362 4.19 5.74 -13.43
CA HIS A 362 5.09 5.48 -12.31
C HIS A 362 4.64 6.19 -11.02
N LYS A 363 4.19 7.43 -11.13
CA LYS A 363 3.66 8.20 -9.99
C LYS A 363 2.35 7.63 -9.44
N ARG A 364 1.55 6.99 -10.27
CA ARG A 364 0.26 6.37 -9.90
C ARG A 364 0.36 4.88 -9.57
N ARG A 365 1.55 4.34 -9.50
CA ARG A 365 1.79 2.93 -9.19
C ARG A 365 1.57 2.65 -7.70
N ILE A 366 1.02 1.48 -7.42
CA ILE A 366 0.79 0.98 -6.07
C ILE A 366 1.46 -0.39 -5.96
N SER A 367 2.43 -0.51 -5.05
CA SER A 367 3.20 -1.74 -4.84
C SER A 367 2.78 -2.43 -3.55
N ALA A 368 2.58 -3.74 -3.61
CA ALA A 368 2.39 -4.58 -2.41
C ALA A 368 3.71 -5.01 -1.76
N LEU A 369 4.84 -4.76 -2.41
CA LEU A 369 6.18 -5.07 -1.94
C LEU A 369 6.74 -3.98 -1.01
N GLY A 370 7.90 -4.24 -0.45
CA GLY A 370 8.61 -3.26 0.37
C GLY A 370 8.56 -3.55 1.86
N PRO A 371 9.14 -2.67 2.69
CA PRO A 371 9.16 -2.84 4.13
C PRO A 371 7.75 -2.90 4.73
N GLY A 372 7.45 -3.94 5.49
CA GLY A 372 6.12 -4.18 6.05
C GLY A 372 5.08 -4.73 5.06
N GLY A 373 5.47 -4.98 3.81
CA GLY A 373 4.65 -5.58 2.76
C GLY A 373 4.98 -7.05 2.51
N LEU A 374 4.51 -7.54 1.37
CA LEU A 374 4.72 -8.92 0.93
C LEU A 374 6.09 -9.12 0.30
N SER A 375 6.58 -10.35 0.29
CA SER A 375 7.73 -10.76 -0.52
C SER A 375 7.25 -11.56 -1.74
N ARG A 376 7.98 -11.50 -2.83
CA ARG A 376 7.62 -12.21 -4.08
C ARG A 376 7.42 -13.70 -3.87
N ASP A 377 8.31 -14.33 -3.10
CA ASP A 377 8.31 -15.78 -2.90
C ASP A 377 7.20 -16.26 -1.97
N ARG A 378 6.70 -15.38 -1.10
CA ARG A 378 5.64 -15.68 -0.12
C ARG A 378 4.25 -15.30 -0.57
N ALA A 379 4.14 -14.53 -1.64
CA ALA A 379 2.85 -14.13 -2.18
C ALA A 379 2.21 -15.28 -2.98
N GLY A 380 1.06 -15.75 -2.52
CA GLY A 380 0.25 -16.76 -3.20
C GLY A 380 -0.54 -16.20 -4.37
N PHE A 381 -1.32 -17.05 -5.03
CA PHE A 381 -2.17 -16.64 -6.15
C PHE A 381 -3.30 -15.68 -5.73
N GLU A 382 -3.87 -15.86 -4.54
CA GLU A 382 -5.00 -15.04 -4.06
C GLU A 382 -4.67 -13.55 -3.98
N VAL A 383 -3.45 -13.20 -3.52
CA VAL A 383 -2.99 -11.80 -3.44
C VAL A 383 -2.76 -11.19 -4.82
N ARG A 384 -2.42 -12.01 -5.80
CA ARG A 384 -2.12 -11.62 -7.19
C ARG A 384 -3.35 -11.51 -8.08
N ASP A 385 -4.46 -12.09 -7.65
CA ASP A 385 -5.72 -12.10 -8.39
C ASP A 385 -6.42 -10.74 -8.34
N VAL A 386 -7.35 -10.54 -9.27
CA VAL A 386 -8.25 -9.39 -9.27
C VAL A 386 -9.43 -9.71 -8.36
N HIS A 387 -9.57 -8.93 -7.31
CA HIS A 387 -10.69 -9.02 -6.39
C HIS A 387 -11.85 -8.13 -6.88
N TYR A 388 -13.11 -8.49 -6.58
CA TYR A 388 -14.25 -7.67 -7.01
C TYR A 388 -14.21 -6.22 -6.48
N THR A 389 -13.56 -5.96 -5.34
CA THR A 389 -13.37 -4.62 -4.78
C THR A 389 -12.39 -3.76 -5.56
N HIS A 390 -11.60 -4.34 -6.46
CA HIS A 390 -10.69 -3.60 -7.35
C HIS A 390 -11.43 -2.74 -8.38
N TYR A 391 -12.73 -2.99 -8.61
CA TYR A 391 -13.51 -2.22 -9.56
C TYR A 391 -13.46 -0.73 -9.28
N GLY A 392 -13.01 0.05 -10.27
CA GLY A 392 -12.87 1.49 -10.16
C GLY A 392 -11.74 2.00 -9.25
N ARG A 393 -11.00 1.11 -8.59
CA ARG A 393 -9.93 1.44 -7.63
C ARG A 393 -8.55 1.07 -8.14
N LEU A 394 -8.35 -0.17 -8.50
CA LEU A 394 -7.12 -0.66 -9.11
C LEU A 394 -7.40 -1.17 -10.52
N CYS A 395 -6.49 -0.89 -11.44
CA CYS A 395 -6.61 -1.38 -12.80
C CYS A 395 -6.59 -2.91 -12.84
N THR A 396 -7.52 -3.49 -13.58
CA THR A 396 -7.63 -4.93 -13.76
C THR A 396 -6.67 -5.51 -14.81
N ILE A 397 -6.03 -4.67 -15.59
CA ILE A 397 -5.25 -5.01 -16.78
C ILE A 397 -3.78 -4.71 -16.59
N GLU A 398 -3.44 -3.49 -16.20
CA GLU A 398 -2.07 -3.02 -16.10
C GLU A 398 -1.35 -3.60 -14.86
N THR A 399 -0.46 -4.55 -15.10
CA THR A 399 0.41 -5.15 -14.09
C THR A 399 1.68 -5.64 -14.78
N PRO A 400 2.83 -5.73 -14.11
CA PRO A 400 4.01 -6.34 -14.69
C PRO A 400 3.78 -7.80 -15.09
N GLU A 401 4.48 -8.26 -16.11
CA GLU A 401 4.62 -9.67 -16.44
C GLU A 401 5.76 -10.28 -15.62
N GLY A 402 5.63 -11.54 -15.25
CA GLY A 402 6.68 -12.27 -14.55
C GLY A 402 6.50 -12.33 -13.03
N PRO A 403 7.59 -12.30 -12.23
CA PRO A 403 7.52 -12.56 -10.78
C PRO A 403 6.66 -11.58 -9.97
N ASN A 404 6.51 -10.36 -10.46
CA ASN A 404 5.78 -9.28 -9.79
C ASN A 404 4.32 -9.16 -10.24
N ILE A 405 3.81 -10.08 -11.03
CA ILE A 405 2.43 -10.03 -11.53
C ILE A 405 1.43 -9.93 -10.36
N GLY A 406 0.49 -9.00 -10.47
CA GLY A 406 -0.54 -8.76 -9.45
C GLY A 406 -0.07 -8.10 -8.16
N LEU A 407 1.23 -8.04 -7.89
CA LEU A 407 1.80 -7.37 -6.71
C LEU A 407 2.01 -5.88 -6.93
N ILE A 408 2.21 -5.48 -8.17
CA ILE A 408 2.35 -4.08 -8.56
C ILE A 408 1.16 -3.74 -9.45
N SER A 409 0.36 -2.79 -9.00
CA SER A 409 -0.86 -2.36 -9.67
C SER A 409 -0.81 -0.86 -9.96
N SER A 410 -1.67 -0.41 -10.84
CA SER A 410 -1.88 1.01 -11.12
C SER A 410 -3.23 1.48 -10.62
N LEU A 411 -3.30 2.69 -10.10
CA LEU A 411 -4.54 3.32 -9.68
C LEU A 411 -5.45 3.55 -10.91
N SER A 412 -6.73 3.27 -10.78
CA SER A 412 -7.71 3.53 -11.84
C SER A 412 -7.90 5.03 -12.10
N VAL A 413 -8.40 5.38 -13.28
CA VAL A 413 -8.49 6.78 -13.77
C VAL A 413 -9.19 7.70 -12.77
N PHE A 414 -10.33 7.29 -12.22
CA PHE A 414 -11.14 8.13 -11.33
C PHE A 414 -10.92 7.85 -9.85
N ALA A 415 -10.05 6.92 -9.50
CA ALA A 415 -9.80 6.56 -8.12
C ALA A 415 -9.06 7.65 -7.35
N LYS A 416 -9.39 7.77 -6.07
CA LYS A 416 -8.72 8.64 -5.11
C LYS A 416 -8.34 7.86 -3.86
N ILE A 417 -7.41 8.39 -3.10
CA ILE A 417 -7.04 7.87 -1.79
C ILE A 417 -7.58 8.84 -0.74
N ASN A 418 -8.37 8.34 0.21
CA ASN A 418 -8.93 9.17 1.27
C ASN A 418 -7.90 9.47 2.37
N ASN A 419 -8.28 10.25 3.38
CA ASN A 419 -7.41 10.62 4.50
C ASN A 419 -6.98 9.42 5.35
N LEU A 420 -7.76 8.36 5.37
CA LEU A 420 -7.44 7.11 6.07
C LEU A 420 -6.56 6.15 5.25
N GLY A 421 -6.34 6.44 3.97
CA GLY A 421 -5.53 5.65 3.06
C GLY A 421 -6.29 4.59 2.27
N PHE A 422 -7.62 4.54 2.36
CA PHE A 422 -8.44 3.64 1.55
C PHE A 422 -8.71 4.24 0.16
N ILE A 423 -8.78 3.38 -0.84
CA ILE A 423 -9.04 3.80 -2.22
C ILE A 423 -10.54 3.98 -2.39
N GLU A 424 -10.93 5.13 -2.91
CA GLU A 424 -12.31 5.51 -3.21
C GLU A 424 -12.54 5.58 -4.71
N THR A 425 -13.76 5.28 -5.14
CA THR A 425 -14.19 5.44 -6.53
C THR A 425 -15.52 6.22 -6.60
N PRO A 426 -15.73 7.04 -7.64
CA PRO A 426 -16.94 7.83 -7.75
C PRO A 426 -18.12 7.02 -8.28
N TYR A 427 -19.32 7.33 -7.79
CA TYR A 427 -20.59 6.81 -8.27
C TYR A 427 -21.65 7.92 -8.23
N TYR A 428 -22.60 7.85 -9.14
CA TYR A 428 -23.82 8.64 -9.04
C TYR A 428 -24.83 7.93 -8.14
N ARG A 429 -25.49 8.67 -7.28
CA ARG A 429 -26.59 8.13 -6.49
C ARG A 429 -27.83 7.94 -7.36
N VAL A 430 -28.57 6.90 -7.06
CA VAL A 430 -29.84 6.58 -7.72
C VAL A 430 -30.91 6.45 -6.65
N GLU A 431 -32.00 7.19 -6.82
CA GLU A 431 -33.17 7.09 -5.96
C GLU A 431 -34.43 6.86 -6.82
N ASN A 432 -35.18 5.80 -6.49
CA ASN A 432 -36.43 5.44 -7.20
C ASN A 432 -36.30 5.38 -8.73
N GLY A 433 -35.19 4.84 -9.22
CA GLY A 433 -34.92 4.73 -10.65
C GLY A 433 -34.46 6.02 -11.34
N LYS A 434 -34.28 7.11 -10.59
CA LYS A 434 -33.72 8.37 -11.09
C LYS A 434 -32.29 8.56 -10.68
N VAL A 435 -31.40 8.78 -11.64
CA VAL A 435 -29.99 9.07 -11.40
C VAL A 435 -29.80 10.54 -11.02
N LEU A 436 -29.20 10.83 -9.89
CA LEU A 436 -28.97 12.19 -9.38
C LEU A 436 -27.67 12.78 -9.94
N VAL A 437 -27.61 12.98 -11.25
CA VAL A 437 -26.41 13.54 -11.91
C VAL A 437 -26.12 14.98 -11.46
N GLU A 438 -27.14 15.76 -11.16
CA GLU A 438 -27.02 17.16 -10.75
C GLU A 438 -26.34 17.33 -9.39
N GLU A 439 -26.47 16.37 -8.51
CA GLU A 439 -25.80 16.39 -7.19
C GLU A 439 -24.30 16.05 -7.27
N GLY A 440 -23.83 15.61 -8.43
CA GLY A 440 -22.46 15.19 -8.65
C GLY A 440 -22.18 13.77 -8.16
N ALA A 441 -20.96 13.32 -8.40
CA ALA A 441 -20.51 12.00 -8.02
C ALA A 441 -20.08 11.96 -6.54
N VAL A 442 -20.38 10.86 -5.88
CA VAL A 442 -19.98 10.59 -4.50
C VAL A 442 -18.87 9.54 -4.49
N TYR A 443 -17.79 9.82 -3.79
CA TYR A 443 -16.68 8.88 -3.65
C TYR A 443 -16.95 7.92 -2.50
N LEU A 444 -16.90 6.61 -2.78
CA LEU A 444 -17.18 5.56 -1.82
C LEU A 444 -15.99 4.63 -1.69
N THR A 445 -15.70 4.23 -0.45
CA THR A 445 -14.73 3.16 -0.16
C THR A 445 -15.34 1.78 -0.46
N ALA A 446 -14.50 0.74 -0.50
CA ALA A 446 -14.98 -0.62 -0.74
C ALA A 446 -15.98 -1.10 0.33
N GLU A 447 -15.82 -0.66 1.57
CA GLU A 447 -16.72 -0.99 2.68
C GLU A 447 -18.10 -0.34 2.52
N GLU A 448 -18.14 0.94 2.14
CA GLU A 448 -19.38 1.69 1.93
C GLU A 448 -20.19 1.20 0.72
N GLU A 449 -19.50 0.65 -0.29
CA GLU A 449 -20.10 0.12 -1.51
C GLU A 449 -20.61 -1.32 -1.36
N GLU A 450 -20.16 -2.09 -0.40
CA GLU A 450 -20.29 -3.56 -0.36
C GLU A 450 -21.72 -4.07 -0.58
N ASP A 451 -22.69 -3.47 0.10
CA ASP A 451 -24.10 -3.89 0.03
C ASP A 451 -24.92 -3.15 -1.02
N LYS A 452 -24.29 -2.29 -1.81
CA LYS A 452 -24.96 -1.46 -2.81
C LYS A 452 -25.12 -2.18 -4.14
N ILE A 453 -26.25 -1.95 -4.78
CA ILE A 453 -26.53 -2.41 -6.14
C ILE A 453 -26.11 -1.30 -7.11
N VAL A 454 -25.18 -1.60 -7.99
CA VAL A 454 -24.56 -0.64 -8.90
C VAL A 454 -24.94 -0.94 -10.34
N ALA A 455 -25.56 0.02 -11.02
CA ALA A 455 -25.86 -0.06 -12.45
C ALA A 455 -24.65 0.27 -13.31
N GLN A 456 -24.59 -0.29 -14.51
CA GLN A 456 -23.51 0.00 -15.46
C GLN A 456 -23.64 1.41 -16.04
N ALA A 457 -22.53 2.04 -16.39
CA ALA A 457 -22.50 3.37 -17.00
C ALA A 457 -23.19 3.42 -18.37
N ALA A 458 -23.22 2.31 -19.10
CA ALA A 458 -23.85 2.18 -20.42
C ALA A 458 -25.38 1.95 -20.37
N THR A 459 -25.99 1.94 -19.17
CA THR A 459 -27.43 1.75 -19.01
C THR A 459 -28.18 2.95 -19.59
N ASP A 460 -29.20 2.70 -20.41
CA ASP A 460 -29.98 3.74 -21.03
C ASP A 460 -30.79 4.55 -20.00
N ILE A 461 -30.64 5.84 -20.06
CA ILE A 461 -31.42 6.82 -19.26
C ILE A 461 -32.12 7.80 -20.16
N ASP A 462 -33.32 8.29 -19.77
CA ASP A 462 -34.06 9.30 -20.49
C ASP A 462 -33.53 10.71 -20.21
N LYS A 463 -34.21 11.72 -20.81
CA LYS A 463 -33.87 13.15 -20.61
C LYS A 463 -34.02 13.60 -19.16
N ASN A 464 -34.84 12.91 -18.37
CA ASN A 464 -35.08 13.20 -16.95
C ASN A 464 -34.16 12.38 -16.02
N ASN A 465 -33.14 11.73 -16.56
CA ASN A 465 -32.20 10.87 -15.84
C ASN A 465 -32.85 9.63 -15.16
N LYS A 466 -33.96 9.15 -15.71
CA LYS A 466 -34.60 7.91 -15.28
C LYS A 466 -34.20 6.74 -16.17
N PHE A 467 -34.14 5.56 -15.60
CA PHE A 467 -33.88 4.35 -16.37
C PHE A 467 -35.04 4.04 -17.32
N VAL A 468 -34.71 3.67 -18.53
CA VAL A 468 -35.71 3.42 -19.61
C VAL A 468 -36.28 2.02 -19.55
N GLY A 469 -35.49 1.02 -19.11
CA GLY A 469 -35.90 -0.37 -19.06
C GLY A 469 -36.53 -0.79 -17.74
N ASP A 470 -37.36 -1.84 -17.76
CA ASP A 470 -37.99 -2.43 -16.57
C ASP A 470 -37.01 -3.30 -15.78
N ARG A 471 -35.95 -3.79 -16.44
CA ARG A 471 -34.90 -4.61 -15.84
C ARG A 471 -33.54 -4.09 -16.23
N ILE A 472 -32.68 -3.91 -15.23
CA ILE A 472 -31.36 -3.32 -15.38
C ILE A 472 -30.31 -4.33 -14.97
N LYS A 473 -29.26 -4.44 -15.79
CA LYS A 473 -28.06 -5.21 -15.45
C LYS A 473 -27.27 -4.44 -14.43
N THR A 474 -27.03 -5.08 -13.30
CA THR A 474 -26.33 -4.48 -12.18
C THR A 474 -25.23 -5.42 -11.66
N ARG A 475 -24.45 -4.93 -10.73
CA ARG A 475 -23.54 -5.76 -9.97
C ARG A 475 -23.73 -5.51 -8.47
N GLN A 476 -23.60 -6.55 -7.68
CA GLN A 476 -23.61 -6.48 -6.23
C GLN A 476 -22.54 -7.47 -5.73
N MET A 477 -21.52 -6.97 -5.02
CA MET A 477 -20.35 -7.78 -4.67
C MET A 477 -19.78 -8.51 -5.91
N ALA A 478 -19.65 -9.81 -5.89
CA ALA A 478 -19.18 -10.64 -7.00
C ALA A 478 -20.30 -11.14 -7.92
N ASP A 479 -21.55 -10.82 -7.63
CA ASP A 479 -22.72 -11.24 -8.39
C ASP A 479 -23.22 -10.16 -9.35
N PHE A 480 -23.91 -10.61 -10.41
CA PHE A 480 -24.47 -9.74 -11.45
C PHE A 480 -25.99 -9.91 -11.55
N PRO A 481 -26.76 -9.45 -10.53
CA PRO A 481 -28.20 -9.58 -10.55
C PRO A 481 -28.84 -8.64 -11.58
N ILE A 482 -29.97 -9.07 -12.15
CA ILE A 482 -30.84 -8.23 -12.98
C ILE A 482 -32.00 -7.81 -12.09
N VAL A 483 -32.12 -6.51 -11.84
CA VAL A 483 -33.08 -5.94 -10.88
C VAL A 483 -33.99 -4.91 -11.53
N SER A 484 -35.09 -4.58 -10.86
CA SER A 484 -35.95 -3.47 -11.24
C SER A 484 -35.26 -2.11 -10.94
N PRO A 485 -35.59 -1.04 -11.68
CA PRO A 485 -34.97 0.28 -11.47
C PRO A 485 -35.02 0.81 -10.03
N ASP A 486 -36.07 0.47 -9.30
CA ASP A 486 -36.27 0.96 -7.91
C ASP A 486 -35.28 0.39 -6.91
N ARG A 487 -34.65 -0.73 -7.24
CA ARG A 487 -33.67 -1.39 -6.37
C ARG A 487 -32.24 -0.95 -6.57
N VAL A 488 -31.97 -0.16 -7.61
CA VAL A 488 -30.62 0.32 -7.92
C VAL A 488 -30.25 1.45 -6.96
N ASP A 489 -29.08 1.34 -6.33
CA ASP A 489 -28.59 2.33 -5.36
C ASP A 489 -27.60 3.31 -5.96
N LEU A 490 -26.76 2.85 -6.89
CA LEU A 490 -25.65 3.59 -7.49
C LEU A 490 -25.58 3.33 -9.00
N MET A 491 -24.90 4.23 -9.69
CA MET A 491 -24.57 4.07 -11.11
C MET A 491 -23.12 4.47 -11.36
N ASP A 492 -22.40 3.71 -12.20
CA ASP A 492 -21.03 4.03 -12.59
C ASP A 492 -20.98 5.38 -13.34
N VAL A 493 -19.90 6.11 -13.12
CA VAL A 493 -19.68 7.43 -13.76
C VAL A 493 -19.29 7.27 -15.24
N ALA A 494 -18.43 6.32 -15.55
CA ALA A 494 -17.94 6.08 -16.90
C ALA A 494 -17.56 4.62 -17.11
N SER A 495 -17.57 4.18 -18.38
CA SER A 495 -17.21 2.80 -18.73
C SER A 495 -15.72 2.47 -18.51
N ASN A 496 -14.85 3.47 -18.63
CA ASN A 496 -13.39 3.32 -18.42
C ASN A 496 -12.98 3.41 -16.95
N GLN A 497 -13.91 3.42 -16.03
CA GLN A 497 -13.67 3.49 -14.59
C GLN A 497 -12.81 2.30 -14.09
N ILE A 498 -12.90 1.16 -14.72
CA ILE A 498 -12.13 -0.06 -14.37
C ILE A 498 -10.65 0.00 -14.75
N ALA A 499 -10.28 0.85 -15.68
CA ALA A 499 -8.97 0.87 -16.30
C ALA A 499 -8.07 1.98 -15.72
N SER A 500 -6.76 1.75 -15.78
CA SER A 500 -5.75 2.78 -15.53
C SER A 500 -5.65 3.74 -16.73
N ILE A 501 -4.85 4.77 -16.58
CA ILE A 501 -4.61 5.74 -17.66
C ILE A 501 -4.02 5.06 -18.90
N ALA A 502 -3.00 4.22 -18.74
CA ALA A 502 -2.38 3.50 -19.84
C ALA A 502 -3.38 2.55 -20.55
N ALA A 503 -4.15 1.80 -19.79
CA ALA A 503 -5.18 0.93 -20.35
C ALA A 503 -6.31 1.71 -21.03
N SER A 504 -6.66 2.89 -20.52
CA SER A 504 -7.68 3.76 -21.12
C SER A 504 -7.25 4.40 -22.44
N LEU A 505 -5.97 4.41 -22.75
CA LEU A 505 -5.45 4.89 -24.04
C LEU A 505 -5.57 3.86 -25.17
N ILE A 506 -5.88 2.60 -24.87
CA ILE A 506 -6.00 1.55 -25.88
C ILE A 506 -7.35 1.68 -26.61
N PRO A 507 -7.36 1.97 -27.91
CA PRO A 507 -8.61 2.02 -28.64
C PRO A 507 -9.21 0.61 -28.81
N PHE A 508 -10.53 0.50 -28.76
CA PHE A 508 -11.25 -0.76 -28.83
C PHE A 508 -10.77 -1.80 -27.82
N LEU A 509 -10.54 -1.36 -26.59
CA LEU A 509 -10.05 -2.22 -25.52
C LEU A 509 -10.94 -3.45 -25.28
N GLU A 510 -12.25 -3.31 -25.41
CA GLU A 510 -13.24 -4.37 -25.28
C GLU A 510 -13.10 -5.50 -26.31
N HIS A 511 -12.44 -5.26 -27.43
CA HIS A 511 -12.17 -6.26 -28.47
C HIS A 511 -10.87 -7.03 -28.23
N ASN A 512 -10.06 -6.63 -27.27
CA ASN A 512 -8.81 -7.29 -26.92
C ASN A 512 -9.00 -8.25 -25.76
N ASP A 513 -8.30 -9.38 -25.80
CA ASP A 513 -8.14 -10.24 -24.62
C ASP A 513 -7.34 -9.51 -23.55
N ALA A 514 -7.65 -9.79 -22.28
CA ALA A 514 -6.98 -9.15 -21.15
C ALA A 514 -5.46 -9.33 -21.16
N ASN A 515 -4.97 -10.50 -21.59
CA ASN A 515 -3.54 -10.77 -21.71
C ASN A 515 -2.85 -9.83 -22.70
N ARG A 516 -3.49 -9.58 -23.86
CA ARG A 516 -2.94 -8.70 -24.89
C ARG A 516 -3.08 -7.22 -24.55
N ALA A 517 -4.14 -6.84 -23.85
CA ALA A 517 -4.30 -5.51 -23.32
C ALA A 517 -3.23 -5.18 -22.26
N LEU A 518 -2.88 -6.13 -21.39
CA LEU A 518 -1.78 -6.04 -20.44
C LEU A 518 -0.44 -5.77 -21.15
N MET A 519 -0.12 -6.56 -22.15
CA MET A 519 1.10 -6.37 -22.95
C MET A 519 1.11 -5.01 -23.64
N GLY A 520 0.00 -4.60 -24.26
CA GLY A 520 -0.14 -3.32 -24.92
C GLY A 520 0.03 -2.12 -24.00
N SER A 521 -0.57 -2.15 -22.82
CA SER A 521 -0.42 -1.09 -21.82
C SER A 521 1.03 -0.97 -21.33
N ASN A 522 1.71 -2.09 -21.11
CA ASN A 522 3.12 -2.11 -20.74
C ASN A 522 4.03 -1.61 -21.86
N MET A 523 3.73 -1.94 -23.12
CA MET A 523 4.52 -1.47 -24.28
C MET A 523 4.36 0.02 -24.55
N MET A 524 3.20 0.61 -24.33
CA MET A 524 3.02 2.07 -24.48
C MET A 524 3.96 2.88 -23.59
N ARG A 525 4.28 2.39 -22.40
CA ARG A 525 5.24 3.03 -21.49
C ARG A 525 6.69 2.98 -21.99
N GLN A 526 7.00 2.13 -22.93
CA GLN A 526 8.35 1.95 -23.50
C GLN A 526 8.58 2.76 -24.78
N ALA A 527 7.55 3.46 -25.27
CA ALA A 527 7.63 4.24 -26.49
C ALA A 527 8.64 5.39 -26.39
N VAL A 528 9.60 5.43 -27.29
CA VAL A 528 10.60 6.49 -27.35
C VAL A 528 9.99 7.75 -27.97
N PRO A 529 10.19 8.95 -27.42
CA PRO A 529 9.75 10.19 -28.02
C PRO A 529 10.37 10.36 -29.41
N LEU A 530 9.53 10.58 -30.40
CA LEU A 530 9.98 10.79 -31.79
C LEU A 530 10.27 12.26 -32.06
N LEU A 531 11.12 12.51 -33.06
CA LEU A 531 11.43 13.86 -33.51
C LEU A 531 10.18 14.57 -34.08
N ASN A 532 9.39 13.86 -34.87
CA ASN A 532 8.12 14.32 -35.43
C ASN A 532 6.98 13.35 -35.13
N PRO A 533 6.40 13.41 -33.92
CA PRO A 533 5.26 12.57 -33.59
C PRO A 533 3.99 13.03 -34.30
N GLU A 534 3.02 12.14 -34.47
CA GLU A 534 1.68 12.44 -35.00
C GLU A 534 0.62 12.14 -33.96
N ILE A 535 -0.45 12.93 -33.99
CA ILE A 535 -1.64 12.65 -33.20
C ILE A 535 -2.27 11.36 -33.72
N PRO A 536 -2.65 10.40 -32.85
CA PRO A 536 -3.34 9.18 -33.28
C PRO A 536 -4.63 9.51 -34.03
N ILE A 537 -4.85 8.89 -35.17
CA ILE A 537 -6.10 9.04 -35.95
C ILE A 537 -7.25 8.44 -35.18
N VAL A 538 -7.05 7.27 -34.58
CA VAL A 538 -8.01 6.59 -33.71
C VAL A 538 -7.53 6.72 -32.29
N GLY A 539 -8.31 7.36 -31.45
CA GLY A 539 -8.00 7.58 -30.03
C GLY A 539 -9.24 7.38 -29.15
N THR A 540 -9.03 7.43 -27.86
CA THR A 540 -10.08 7.25 -26.84
C THR A 540 -10.63 8.55 -26.28
N GLY A 541 -10.01 9.70 -26.62
CA GLY A 541 -10.38 11.02 -26.14
C GLY A 541 -9.73 11.41 -24.81
N ILE A 542 -8.96 10.56 -24.18
CA ILE A 542 -8.23 10.85 -22.93
C ILE A 542 -6.84 11.46 -23.19
N GLU A 543 -6.32 11.40 -24.38
CA GLU A 543 -5.00 11.85 -24.74
C GLU A 543 -4.71 13.32 -24.37
N PRO A 544 -5.59 14.30 -24.63
CA PRO A 544 -5.35 15.68 -24.20
C PRO A 544 -5.25 15.82 -22.69
N SER A 545 -6.08 15.10 -21.94
CA SER A 545 -6.05 15.10 -20.48
C SER A 545 -4.76 14.50 -19.93
N VAL A 546 -4.26 13.44 -20.54
CA VAL A 546 -2.99 12.81 -20.17
C VAL A 546 -1.83 13.75 -20.41
N ALA A 547 -1.78 14.42 -21.55
CA ALA A 547 -0.75 15.40 -21.87
C ALA A 547 -0.74 16.58 -20.89
N CYS A 548 -1.91 17.07 -20.51
CA CYS A 548 -2.05 18.14 -19.54
C CYS A 548 -1.64 17.71 -18.13
N ASP A 549 -2.13 16.55 -17.67
CA ASP A 549 -1.93 16.07 -16.30
C ASP A 549 -0.50 15.56 -16.05
N SER A 550 0.22 15.18 -17.09
CA SER A 550 1.64 14.82 -16.98
C SER A 550 2.54 16.02 -16.63
N ARG A 551 2.04 17.24 -16.78
CA ARG A 551 2.72 18.52 -16.52
C ARG A 551 4.01 18.74 -17.30
N VAL A 552 4.19 18.05 -18.40
CA VAL A 552 5.37 18.26 -19.29
C VAL A 552 5.23 19.46 -20.21
N LEU A 553 4.00 19.93 -20.43
CA LEU A 553 3.66 21.06 -21.26
C LEU A 553 3.44 22.33 -20.42
N LEU A 554 3.73 23.48 -21.02
CA LEU A 554 3.42 24.78 -20.43
C LEU A 554 2.00 25.20 -20.82
N HIS A 555 1.24 25.68 -19.85
CA HIS A 555 -0.09 26.22 -20.03
C HIS A 555 -0.15 27.68 -19.62
N ALA A 556 -1.00 28.46 -20.28
CA ALA A 556 -1.24 29.83 -19.88
C ALA A 556 -1.94 29.90 -18.52
N GLU A 557 -1.44 30.72 -17.60
CA GLU A 557 -1.98 30.89 -16.25
C GLU A 557 -3.20 31.81 -16.19
N GLY A 558 -3.41 32.59 -17.22
CA GLY A 558 -4.52 33.53 -17.35
C GLY A 558 -4.70 33.99 -18.78
N ASP A 559 -5.63 34.91 -18.98
CA ASP A 559 -5.83 35.57 -20.28
C ASP A 559 -4.72 36.61 -20.48
N GLY A 560 -4.19 36.69 -21.69
CA GLY A 560 -3.10 37.62 -22.00
C GLY A 560 -2.70 37.63 -23.46
N ILE A 561 -1.62 38.31 -23.75
CA ILE A 561 -1.06 38.46 -25.10
C ILE A 561 0.42 38.02 -25.06
N VAL A 562 0.83 37.27 -26.11
CA VAL A 562 2.21 36.87 -26.28
C VAL A 562 3.02 38.03 -26.78
N GLU A 563 3.99 38.53 -26.00
CA GLU A 563 4.84 39.65 -26.36
C GLU A 563 6.07 39.22 -27.16
N PHE A 564 6.66 38.07 -26.81
CA PHE A 564 7.88 37.57 -27.42
C PHE A 564 7.87 36.06 -27.46
N VAL A 565 8.32 35.48 -28.54
CA VAL A 565 8.52 34.03 -28.73
C VAL A 565 9.80 33.79 -29.52
N ASP A 566 10.63 32.90 -29.00
CA ASP A 566 11.69 32.27 -29.75
C ASP A 566 11.78 30.77 -29.41
N ALA A 567 12.78 30.09 -29.94
CA ALA A 567 12.94 28.65 -29.68
C ALA A 567 13.23 28.30 -28.21
N ARG A 568 13.61 29.25 -27.39
CA ARG A 568 14.08 29.05 -26.01
C ARG A 568 13.13 29.59 -24.95
N GLU A 569 12.33 30.62 -25.31
CA GLU A 569 11.45 31.26 -24.33
C GLU A 569 10.18 31.82 -24.96
N ILE A 570 9.15 31.90 -24.10
CA ILE A 570 7.86 32.55 -24.40
C ILE A 570 7.64 33.59 -23.32
N VAL A 571 7.33 34.83 -23.73
CA VAL A 571 6.99 35.92 -22.80
C VAL A 571 5.54 36.30 -23.03
N ILE A 572 4.76 36.25 -21.98
CA ILE A 572 3.32 36.55 -22.01
C ILE A 572 3.04 37.67 -21.03
N ARG A 573 2.31 38.70 -21.50
CA ARG A 573 1.71 39.71 -20.64
C ARG A 573 0.28 39.31 -20.31
N TYR A 574 0.01 39.04 -19.05
CA TYR A 574 -1.31 38.68 -18.57
C TYR A 574 -2.16 39.90 -18.23
N ASP A 575 -3.44 39.82 -18.52
CA ASP A 575 -4.44 40.81 -18.12
C ASP A 575 -4.79 40.53 -16.65
N ARG A 576 -4.46 41.50 -15.77
CA ARG A 576 -4.76 41.40 -14.34
C ARG A 576 -5.66 42.55 -13.88
N ASP A 577 -6.62 42.22 -13.04
CA ASP A 577 -7.47 43.19 -12.37
C ASP A 577 -6.70 43.97 -11.31
N GLU A 578 -7.16 45.16 -10.96
CA GLU A 578 -6.55 45.99 -9.90
C GLU A 578 -6.48 45.25 -8.56
N ASN A 579 -7.49 44.44 -8.24
CA ASN A 579 -7.53 43.64 -7.02
C ASN A 579 -6.46 42.54 -7.01
N GLU A 580 -6.24 41.89 -8.14
CA GLU A 580 -5.16 40.88 -8.28
C GLU A 580 -3.78 41.50 -8.15
N ARG A 581 -3.57 42.73 -8.66
CA ARG A 581 -2.33 43.46 -8.51
C ARG A 581 -2.02 43.86 -7.08
N ILE A 582 -3.04 44.11 -6.28
CA ILE A 582 -2.88 44.46 -4.84
C ILE A 582 -2.52 43.20 -4.02
N VAL A 583 -3.09 42.05 -4.36
CA VAL A 583 -2.91 40.80 -3.62
C VAL A 583 -1.61 40.08 -3.99
N SER A 584 -1.20 40.16 -5.26
CA SER A 584 -0.01 39.53 -5.79
C SER A 584 1.02 40.57 -6.20
N PHE A 585 2.24 40.46 -5.68
CA PHE A 585 3.40 41.31 -6.04
C PHE A 585 4.13 40.81 -7.31
N GLU A 586 3.55 39.87 -8.05
CA GLU A 586 4.11 39.37 -9.31
C GLU A 586 3.96 40.39 -10.45
N ASP A 587 4.91 40.42 -11.35
CA ASP A 587 4.83 41.23 -12.55
C ASP A 587 3.72 40.74 -13.51
N ASP A 588 3.11 41.65 -14.26
CA ASP A 588 2.11 41.31 -15.28
C ASP A 588 2.68 40.44 -16.40
N THR A 589 4.00 40.53 -16.60
CA THR A 589 4.72 39.82 -17.65
C THR A 589 5.41 38.59 -17.05
N LYS A 590 5.14 37.42 -17.59
CA LYS A 590 5.80 36.18 -17.20
C LYS A 590 6.61 35.60 -18.36
N ARG A 591 7.84 35.18 -18.02
CA ARG A 591 8.77 34.55 -18.93
C ARG A 591 8.84 33.08 -18.69
N TYR A 592 8.56 32.27 -19.70
CA TYR A 592 8.65 30.79 -19.66
C TYR A 592 9.86 30.35 -20.45
N LYS A 593 10.77 29.63 -19.80
CA LYS A 593 11.91 28.99 -20.47
C LYS A 593 11.52 27.61 -20.96
N LEU A 594 11.80 27.34 -22.23
CA LEU A 594 11.56 26.04 -22.83
C LEU A 594 12.78 25.13 -22.64
N THR A 595 12.50 23.89 -22.21
CA THR A 595 13.54 22.87 -22.08
C THR A 595 13.97 22.39 -23.44
N LYS A 596 15.29 22.41 -23.70
CA LYS A 596 15.88 22.05 -24.98
C LYS A 596 16.81 20.84 -24.81
N PHE A 597 16.52 19.72 -25.48
CA PHE A 597 17.35 18.52 -25.56
C PHE A 597 17.93 18.06 -24.22
N GLN A 598 17.13 18.13 -23.17
CA GLN A 598 17.54 17.67 -21.86
C GLN A 598 17.46 16.15 -21.79
N ARG A 599 18.50 15.53 -21.22
CA ARG A 599 18.54 14.10 -20.98
C ARG A 599 17.52 13.69 -19.93
N THR A 600 16.78 12.63 -20.20
CA THR A 600 15.94 11.93 -19.20
C THR A 600 16.72 10.81 -18.54
N ASN A 601 16.15 10.22 -17.50
CA ASN A 601 16.77 9.09 -16.80
C ASN A 601 17.08 7.88 -17.71
N GLN A 602 16.27 7.65 -18.75
CA GLN A 602 16.45 6.58 -19.74
C GLN A 602 17.19 7.06 -21.00
N SER A 603 17.90 8.17 -20.91
CA SER A 603 18.67 8.73 -22.02
C SER A 603 17.85 9.16 -23.24
N THR A 604 16.56 9.40 -23.05
CA THR A 604 15.71 10.05 -24.05
C THR A 604 15.83 11.57 -23.95
N SER A 605 15.26 12.30 -24.89
CA SER A 605 15.40 13.74 -24.97
C SER A 605 14.08 14.48 -24.72
N ILE A 606 14.10 15.46 -23.84
CA ILE A 606 13.02 16.42 -23.68
C ILE A 606 13.37 17.65 -24.50
N ASN A 607 12.56 17.94 -25.50
CA ASN A 607 12.71 19.13 -26.35
C ASN A 607 11.35 19.77 -26.57
N LEU A 608 11.12 20.92 -25.95
CA LEU A 608 9.87 21.68 -26.06
C LEU A 608 9.99 22.74 -27.17
N ARG A 609 8.93 22.84 -27.95
CA ARG A 609 8.82 23.83 -29.04
C ARG A 609 7.58 24.69 -28.82
N PRO A 610 7.66 26.03 -29.05
CA PRO A 610 6.51 26.90 -28.95
C PRO A 610 5.52 26.65 -30.10
N ILE A 611 4.23 26.71 -29.79
CA ILE A 611 3.15 26.61 -30.78
C ILE A 611 2.37 27.91 -30.92
N VAL A 612 2.70 28.93 -30.14
CA VAL A 612 2.12 30.28 -30.20
C VAL A 612 3.06 31.24 -30.92
N ASN A 613 2.52 32.27 -31.54
CA ASN A 613 3.25 33.30 -32.23
C ASN A 613 3.15 34.63 -31.48
N LYS A 614 4.09 35.55 -31.76
CA LYS A 614 4.06 36.88 -31.20
C LYS A 614 2.76 37.61 -31.59
N GLY A 615 2.11 38.20 -30.59
CA GLY A 615 0.86 38.93 -30.78
C GLY A 615 -0.41 38.07 -30.62
N ASP A 616 -0.26 36.76 -30.47
CA ASP A 616 -1.41 35.86 -30.23
C ASP A 616 -2.04 36.17 -28.89
N LYS A 617 -3.40 36.13 -28.84
CA LYS A 617 -4.15 36.17 -27.61
C LYS A 617 -4.25 34.76 -27.03
N VAL A 618 -3.94 34.62 -25.76
CA VAL A 618 -4.02 33.36 -25.04
C VAL A 618 -5.11 33.40 -23.98
N VAL A 619 -5.73 32.25 -23.74
CA VAL A 619 -6.77 32.06 -22.73
C VAL A 619 -6.21 31.17 -21.63
N LYS A 620 -6.70 31.30 -20.41
CA LYS A 620 -6.31 30.47 -19.29
C LYS A 620 -6.43 28.98 -19.62
N GLY A 621 -5.36 28.24 -19.39
CA GLY A 621 -5.28 26.80 -19.65
C GLY A 621 -4.90 26.43 -21.09
N GLN A 622 -4.69 27.41 -21.98
CA GLN A 622 -4.21 27.15 -23.35
C GLN A 622 -2.78 26.58 -23.34
N VAL A 623 -2.55 25.58 -24.18
CA VAL A 623 -1.22 24.99 -24.37
C VAL A 623 -0.30 25.94 -25.11
N LEU A 624 0.89 26.17 -24.59
CA LEU A 624 1.87 27.11 -25.15
C LEU A 624 2.99 26.43 -25.91
N CYS A 625 3.26 25.16 -25.62
CA CYS A 625 4.36 24.42 -26.24
C CYS A 625 3.98 22.96 -26.53
N GLU A 626 4.76 22.31 -27.36
CA GLU A 626 4.65 20.89 -27.69
C GLU A 626 6.05 20.24 -27.66
N GLY A 627 6.11 18.95 -27.82
CA GLY A 627 7.33 18.13 -27.81
C GLY A 627 7.29 17.08 -26.73
N TYR A 628 8.32 16.28 -26.61
CA TYR A 628 8.38 15.17 -25.65
C TYR A 628 7.14 14.26 -25.75
N ALA A 629 6.99 13.62 -26.93
CA ALA A 629 5.86 12.74 -27.26
C ALA A 629 4.47 13.43 -27.17
N THR A 630 4.42 14.72 -27.47
CA THR A 630 3.16 15.46 -27.57
C THR A 630 3.11 16.27 -28.87
N LYS A 631 1.92 16.44 -29.40
CA LYS A 631 1.65 17.24 -30.61
C LYS A 631 0.38 18.04 -30.37
N ASP A 632 0.45 19.36 -30.54
CA ASP A 632 -0.69 20.28 -30.31
C ASP A 632 -1.43 20.09 -28.97
N GLY A 633 -0.68 19.75 -27.91
CA GLY A 633 -1.22 19.49 -26.59
C GLY A 633 -1.88 18.11 -26.41
N VAL A 634 -1.75 17.22 -27.36
CA VAL A 634 -2.28 15.87 -27.35
C VAL A 634 -1.11 14.88 -27.26
N LEU A 635 -1.25 13.83 -26.45
CA LEU A 635 -0.25 12.78 -26.35
C LEU A 635 -0.08 12.08 -27.69
N ALA A 636 1.14 12.07 -28.21
CA ALA A 636 1.52 11.45 -29.47
C ALA A 636 2.74 10.55 -29.26
N LEU A 637 2.51 9.28 -28.94
CA LEU A 637 3.58 8.32 -28.63
C LEU A 637 4.30 7.76 -29.87
N GLY A 638 3.76 7.98 -31.06
CA GLY A 638 4.30 7.40 -32.28
C GLY A 638 3.77 8.07 -33.54
N ARG A 639 3.69 7.31 -34.59
CA ARG A 639 3.25 7.74 -35.91
C ARG A 639 2.13 6.83 -36.43
N ASN A 640 1.29 7.38 -37.28
CA ASN A 640 0.25 6.60 -37.98
C ASN A 640 0.88 5.96 -39.24
N LEU A 641 0.78 4.64 -39.34
CA LEU A 641 1.34 3.88 -40.43
C LEU A 641 0.26 3.05 -41.13
N GLN A 642 0.41 2.90 -42.43
CA GLN A 642 -0.36 1.94 -43.20
C GLN A 642 0.24 0.54 -43.01
N VAL A 643 -0.55 -0.39 -42.51
CA VAL A 643 -0.12 -1.76 -42.17
C VAL A 643 -0.85 -2.80 -43.05
N ALA A 644 -0.11 -3.73 -43.57
CA ALA A 644 -0.66 -4.91 -44.23
C ALA A 644 -0.51 -6.13 -43.30
N PHE A 645 -1.61 -6.79 -42.98
CA PHE A 645 -1.63 -8.02 -42.18
C PHE A 645 -1.57 -9.25 -43.10
N MET A 646 -0.37 -9.74 -43.35
CA MET A 646 -0.14 -10.91 -44.19
C MET A 646 1.19 -11.58 -43.86
N PRO A 647 1.35 -12.90 -44.06
CA PRO A 647 2.65 -13.53 -44.06
C PRO A 647 3.48 -13.02 -45.26
N TRP A 648 4.74 -12.67 -45.03
CA TRP A 648 5.59 -12.17 -46.12
C TRP A 648 6.96 -12.87 -46.15
N LYS A 649 7.13 -13.86 -47.01
CA LYS A 649 8.40 -14.58 -47.24
C LYS A 649 9.10 -15.09 -45.95
N GLY A 650 8.36 -15.33 -44.87
CA GLY A 650 8.88 -15.75 -43.58
C GLY A 650 9.62 -14.68 -42.77
N TYR A 651 9.78 -13.46 -43.29
CA TYR A 651 10.51 -12.37 -42.58
C TYR A 651 9.73 -11.76 -41.43
N ASN A 652 8.42 -11.96 -41.35
CA ASN A 652 7.56 -11.49 -40.27
C ASN A 652 7.08 -12.59 -39.34
N TYR A 653 7.86 -13.69 -39.23
CA TYR A 653 7.59 -14.82 -38.33
C TYR A 653 7.85 -14.41 -36.86
N GLU A 654 6.99 -14.84 -35.93
CA GLU A 654 7.07 -14.58 -34.49
C GLU A 654 7.30 -13.09 -34.11
N ASP A 655 6.28 -12.26 -34.27
CA ASP A 655 6.30 -10.83 -33.91
C ASP A 655 7.31 -9.97 -34.69
N ALA A 656 7.99 -10.52 -35.69
CA ALA A 656 8.85 -9.76 -36.57
C ALA A 656 8.03 -8.84 -37.48
N ILE A 657 8.55 -7.67 -37.76
CA ILE A 657 7.89 -6.66 -38.60
C ILE A 657 8.82 -6.30 -39.75
N VAL A 658 8.28 -6.31 -40.96
CA VAL A 658 8.95 -5.81 -42.16
C VAL A 658 8.52 -4.38 -42.39
N ILE A 659 9.47 -3.45 -42.44
CA ILE A 659 9.20 -2.02 -42.65
C ILE A 659 9.65 -1.54 -44.03
N SER A 660 8.95 -0.56 -44.56
CA SER A 660 9.30 0.08 -45.82
C SER A 660 10.56 0.99 -45.66
N GLU A 661 11.40 1.06 -46.69
CA GLU A 661 12.53 1.97 -46.74
C GLU A 661 12.11 3.45 -46.58
N LYS A 662 10.90 3.82 -46.95
CA LYS A 662 10.29 5.12 -46.78
C LYS A 662 10.32 5.59 -45.32
N VAL A 663 10.13 4.67 -44.37
CA VAL A 663 10.19 4.94 -42.92
C VAL A 663 11.57 5.54 -42.55
N VAL A 664 12.64 5.01 -43.12
CA VAL A 664 13.99 5.50 -42.87
C VAL A 664 14.27 6.81 -43.63
N LYS A 665 13.86 6.93 -44.89
CA LYS A 665 14.09 8.11 -45.72
C LYS A 665 13.41 9.39 -45.22
N GLU A 666 12.18 9.25 -44.70
CA GLU A 666 11.36 10.37 -44.24
C GLU A 666 11.46 10.64 -42.73
N ASP A 667 12.44 10.04 -42.05
CA ASP A 667 12.66 10.21 -40.60
C ASP A 667 11.39 9.94 -39.73
N ILE A 668 10.59 8.96 -40.11
CA ILE A 668 9.30 8.69 -39.48
C ILE A 668 9.49 8.28 -38.02
N PHE A 669 10.46 7.39 -37.73
CA PHE A 669 10.77 6.91 -36.38
C PHE A 669 12.09 7.45 -35.82
N THR A 670 12.62 8.51 -36.41
CA THR A 670 13.84 9.11 -35.91
C THR A 670 13.67 9.71 -34.53
N SER A 671 14.58 9.39 -33.64
CA SER A 671 14.59 9.84 -32.26
C SER A 671 15.96 10.38 -31.85
N VAL A 672 15.98 11.23 -30.84
CA VAL A 672 17.19 11.79 -30.25
C VAL A 672 17.43 11.13 -28.90
N HIS A 673 18.62 10.56 -28.73
CA HIS A 673 19.08 10.02 -27.47
C HIS A 673 20.24 10.84 -26.94
N VAL A 674 20.23 11.14 -25.64
CA VAL A 674 21.26 11.95 -24.98
C VAL A 674 21.93 11.08 -23.92
N GLU A 675 23.23 10.89 -24.07
CA GLU A 675 24.06 10.21 -23.10
C GLU A 675 24.97 11.18 -22.37
N GLU A 676 25.18 10.98 -21.11
CA GLU A 676 26.05 11.81 -20.28
C GLU A 676 27.21 10.98 -19.75
N PHE A 677 28.43 11.42 -20.03
CA PHE A 677 29.64 10.83 -19.49
C PHE A 677 30.27 11.81 -18.51
N ILE A 678 30.45 11.37 -17.28
CA ILE A 678 30.97 12.18 -16.18
C ILE A 678 32.33 11.63 -15.77
N THR A 679 33.31 12.49 -15.70
CA THR A 679 34.60 12.20 -15.12
C THR A 679 35.01 13.30 -14.14
N GLU A 680 35.80 12.96 -13.16
CA GLU A 680 36.28 13.89 -12.16
C GLU A 680 37.79 13.75 -11.96
N VAL A 681 38.43 14.84 -11.65
CA VAL A 681 39.85 14.89 -11.30
C VAL A 681 39.96 14.67 -9.78
N ARG A 682 40.68 13.64 -9.40
CA ARG A 682 40.91 13.27 -7.99
C ARG A 682 42.35 13.50 -7.58
N GLU A 683 42.54 13.82 -6.32
CA GLU A 683 43.88 13.79 -5.72
C GLU A 683 44.20 12.36 -5.30
N THR A 684 45.23 11.76 -5.88
CA THR A 684 45.72 10.44 -5.52
C THR A 684 46.92 10.56 -4.59
N LYS A 685 47.28 9.48 -3.88
CA LYS A 685 48.49 9.45 -3.05
C LYS A 685 49.79 9.74 -3.80
N ARG A 686 49.78 9.68 -5.12
CA ARG A 686 50.88 9.84 -6.03
C ARG A 686 50.89 11.16 -6.80
N GLY A 687 49.89 12.01 -6.58
CA GLY A 687 49.73 13.31 -7.22
C GLY A 687 48.33 13.57 -7.73
N LEU A 688 48.09 14.73 -8.26
CA LEU A 688 46.83 15.11 -8.88
C LEU A 688 46.69 14.49 -10.27
N GLU A 689 45.48 14.00 -10.54
CA GLU A 689 45.08 13.66 -11.91
C GLU A 689 44.96 14.94 -12.74
N GLU A 690 45.23 14.86 -14.01
CA GLU A 690 45.26 16.00 -14.93
C GLU A 690 44.36 15.72 -16.15
N LEU A 691 43.61 16.72 -16.56
CA LEU A 691 42.89 16.72 -17.83
C LEU A 691 43.82 17.36 -18.89
N THR A 692 44.20 16.57 -19.88
CA THR A 692 45.08 17.03 -20.93
C THR A 692 44.81 16.33 -22.25
N ARG A 693 45.12 17.03 -23.35
CA ARG A 693 45.11 16.48 -24.70
C ARG A 693 46.29 15.52 -24.94
N ASP A 694 47.41 15.74 -24.27
CA ASP A 694 48.64 14.98 -24.46
C ASP A 694 48.53 13.66 -23.66
N ILE A 695 47.96 12.64 -24.28
CA ILE A 695 47.82 11.31 -23.69
C ILE A 695 48.97 10.45 -24.20
N PRO A 696 49.72 9.77 -23.30
CA PRO A 696 50.76 8.81 -23.68
C PRO A 696 50.20 7.65 -24.51
N ASN A 697 50.94 7.22 -25.53
CA ASN A 697 50.63 6.08 -26.41
C ASN A 697 49.35 6.21 -27.23
N VAL A 698 48.88 7.42 -27.47
CA VAL A 698 47.72 7.73 -28.32
C VAL A 698 48.18 8.58 -29.48
N SER A 699 47.71 8.26 -30.71
CA SER A 699 48.03 9.02 -31.89
C SER A 699 47.44 10.45 -31.84
N THR A 700 48.10 11.41 -32.47
CA THR A 700 47.62 12.79 -32.57
C THR A 700 46.28 12.86 -33.33
N GLU A 701 46.02 11.93 -34.22
CA GLU A 701 44.77 11.88 -34.98
C GLU A 701 43.56 11.44 -34.10
N ALA A 702 43.77 10.55 -33.14
CA ALA A 702 42.76 10.14 -32.17
C ALA A 702 42.34 11.27 -31.22
N THR A 703 43.22 12.24 -30.98
CA THR A 703 42.99 13.40 -30.10
C THR A 703 42.69 14.70 -30.83
N LYS A 704 42.46 14.68 -32.16
CA LYS A 704 42.26 15.87 -32.99
C LYS A 704 41.08 16.77 -32.54
N ASP A 705 40.03 16.18 -32.01
CA ASP A 705 38.83 16.90 -31.60
C ASP A 705 38.86 17.32 -30.12
N LEU A 706 39.91 16.99 -29.40
CA LEU A 706 40.09 17.42 -28.00
C LEU A 706 40.66 18.85 -27.97
N ASP A 707 40.17 19.66 -27.02
CA ASP A 707 40.73 20.98 -26.74
C ASP A 707 42.01 20.89 -25.87
N GLU A 708 42.59 22.01 -25.49
CA GLU A 708 43.80 22.09 -24.66
C GLU A 708 43.57 21.46 -23.26
N ASN A 709 42.33 21.47 -22.76
CA ASN A 709 41.95 20.89 -21.51
C ASN A 709 41.54 19.39 -21.61
N GLY A 710 41.77 18.78 -22.78
CA GLY A 710 41.48 17.37 -22.99
C GLY A 710 40.00 17.02 -23.14
N MET A 711 39.11 18.01 -23.25
CA MET A 711 37.70 17.82 -23.51
C MET A 711 37.37 17.93 -24.98
N ILE A 712 36.41 17.13 -25.45
CA ILE A 712 35.97 17.17 -26.83
C ILE A 712 35.26 18.50 -27.14
N ARG A 713 35.50 19.05 -28.33
CA ARG A 713 34.85 20.29 -28.78
C ARG A 713 33.36 20.08 -29.02
N ILE A 714 32.59 21.14 -28.85
CA ILE A 714 31.18 21.16 -29.18
C ILE A 714 30.97 21.03 -30.68
N GLY A 715 30.12 20.14 -31.14
CA GLY A 715 29.82 19.89 -32.54
C GLY A 715 30.72 18.84 -33.20
N ALA A 716 31.61 18.18 -32.45
CA ALA A 716 32.39 17.07 -32.96
C ALA A 716 31.52 15.83 -33.23
N GLU A 717 31.76 15.21 -34.39
CA GLU A 717 31.14 13.93 -34.72
C GLU A 717 31.91 12.78 -34.01
N VAL A 718 31.24 11.98 -33.21
CA VAL A 718 31.85 10.88 -32.42
C VAL A 718 31.35 9.53 -32.89
N LYS A 719 32.25 8.55 -32.85
CA LYS A 719 32.00 7.16 -33.17
C LYS A 719 32.45 6.30 -32.00
N GLU A 720 32.06 5.04 -32.01
CA GLU A 720 32.51 4.06 -31.03
C GLU A 720 34.05 3.96 -31.02
N GLY A 721 34.65 4.05 -29.84
CA GLY A 721 36.10 4.04 -29.68
C GLY A 721 36.77 5.40 -29.65
N ASP A 722 36.07 6.50 -29.96
CA ASP A 722 36.62 7.84 -29.91
C ASP A 722 36.87 8.34 -28.49
N ILE A 723 37.90 9.15 -28.31
CA ILE A 723 38.25 9.73 -27.02
C ILE A 723 37.39 10.97 -26.77
N LEU A 724 36.63 10.99 -25.68
CA LEU A 724 35.80 12.13 -25.28
C LEU A 724 36.54 13.08 -24.33
N VAL A 725 37.30 12.53 -23.41
CA VAL A 725 38.06 13.27 -22.41
C VAL A 725 39.44 12.62 -22.23
N GLY A 726 40.48 13.42 -22.26
CA GLY A 726 41.84 12.97 -21.96
C GLY A 726 42.16 13.21 -20.49
N LYS A 727 42.38 12.14 -19.73
CA LYS A 727 42.73 12.19 -18.31
C LYS A 727 43.96 11.35 -18.03
N ILE A 728 44.95 11.93 -17.37
CA ILE A 728 46.16 11.26 -16.97
C ILE A 728 46.19 11.10 -15.46
N THR A 729 46.46 9.88 -15.02
CA THR A 729 46.66 9.55 -13.60
C THR A 729 48.16 9.29 -13.37
N PRO A 730 48.86 9.96 -12.44
CA PRO A 730 50.25 9.71 -12.19
C PRO A 730 50.46 8.27 -11.68
N LYS A 731 51.36 7.53 -12.38
CA LYS A 731 51.83 6.25 -11.94
C LYS A 731 52.93 6.47 -10.91
N GLY A 732 52.86 5.79 -9.78
CA GLY A 732 54.00 5.74 -8.87
C GLY A 732 55.18 4.98 -9.46
N GLU A 733 56.31 5.06 -8.81
CA GLU A 733 57.50 4.28 -9.10
C GLU A 733 57.28 2.80 -8.89
N SER A 734 56.46 2.16 -9.75
CA SER A 734 56.46 0.69 -9.89
C SER A 734 57.55 0.36 -10.90
N ASP A 735 58.32 -0.70 -10.66
CA ASP A 735 59.25 -1.20 -11.65
C ASP A 735 58.55 -1.34 -13.01
N PRO A 736 59.03 -0.67 -14.06
CA PRO A 736 58.37 -0.76 -15.35
C PRO A 736 58.39 -2.22 -15.83
N THR A 737 57.27 -2.62 -16.45
CA THR A 737 57.19 -3.96 -17.07
C THR A 737 58.29 -4.08 -18.14
N PRO A 738 58.76 -5.26 -18.51
CA PRO A 738 59.77 -5.45 -19.57
C PRO A 738 59.38 -4.78 -20.85
N GLU A 739 58.10 -4.70 -21.20
CA GLU A 739 57.53 -4.01 -22.38
C GLU A 739 57.64 -2.51 -22.24
N GLU A 740 57.38 -1.92 -21.08
CA GLU A 740 57.57 -0.50 -20.81
C GLU A 740 59.06 -0.10 -20.80
N LYS A 741 59.96 -0.96 -20.35
CA LYS A 741 61.40 -0.75 -20.46
C LYS A 741 61.85 -0.70 -21.91
N LEU A 742 61.27 -1.53 -22.78
CA LEU A 742 61.56 -1.58 -24.20
C LEU A 742 61.05 -0.33 -24.91
N LEU A 743 59.83 0.15 -24.58
CA LEU A 743 59.24 1.37 -25.12
C LEU A 743 59.97 2.64 -24.67
N ARG A 744 60.55 2.64 -23.46
CA ARG A 744 61.38 3.77 -22.98
C ARG A 744 62.78 3.78 -23.59
N ALA A 745 63.23 2.69 -24.15
CA ALA A 745 64.54 2.54 -24.78
C ALA A 745 64.52 2.92 -26.29
N ILE A 746 63.37 3.04 -26.88
CA ILE A 746 63.11 3.53 -28.24
C ILE A 746 62.73 5.02 -28.20
#